data_c4f953227951b2a609164baa2d31701b
#
_entry.id   c4f953227951b2a609164baa2d31701b
#
_cell.length_a   1.000
_cell.length_b   1.000
_cell.length_c   1.000
_cell.angle_alpha   90.00
_cell.angle_beta   90.00
_cell.angle_gamma   90.00
#
_symmetry.space_group_name_H-M   'P 1'
#
loop_
_entity.id
_entity.type
_entity.pdbx_description
1 polymer ?
#
loop_
_entity_poly.entity_id
_entity_poly.type
_entity_poly.pdbx_seq_one_letter_code
_entity_poly.pdbx_strand_id
1 'polypeptide(L)'
;MPDWKHEIRRRLAGVKLEPTREAAIIEELAQYLEDCYAELRSSGATEAEACQRTLAELSGSELLARELRRVERPSNPEPIVLGTDWRTNMIAALWQDLRYGARMLFKNPGFTLIAVITLSLGIGANSAIFSVVNSVLLREAPYREPRRLVMVWSDRPQLQARTGMTEFPVSAADFTDWRDQNQGFEQIAAFHSQSLNLTGVGEPEVLGAVRASVNLFALLGVEPRRGRVFLPEEDQAGANRVVILSDGLWQRRFGSDPKVIGQTISFNNEPYTVVGVMPPDFQFPRKADLPAGFGFPSEVHLYTPLALTPEQRNNRGRHYLAVIARLKPQTSFDQAQAEMVGIAGRLERQYPDMNRNKSVRLVGFHQQVVGKARSGLLTLLGAVGFVLLIACANVANLLLARGAARQREMAIRAALGAGRSRVIRQLLTESLLLASSAGALAALLAVWGVDLLRTILPDNLPRADEIGVDFRVFGFTLVVSLLTGILFGLIPALQASRTDINETLKEGGRSSGGSGHNRFRGLLVVSEVALALVLLVGAGLMLRSFVRLMSVDPGLDPQNVLTMDIRLLRGKYQPSQQVAFFQQLLERLRALPGLQSAGAVYPLPLSGMEEGMGFGVEGQPPPAPGERRNAGPRWVSPDYFKTLKIQLLKGRVFTEGDGGDSPPVLIINEVMARQYWQNEDPIGRRVSFNSRDNQPVWREIVGVVKDVRHTALDTESKPQMYFPFTQFPSSFMTLVARTDGDPLSLVAAVRGQVQEIDRDQPVSNIHTMEELLARSVSQRRFNLLLLAFFAGVALLLAAVGIYGVMSYSVEQRAHEIGVRMALGARTADVLRLLLGHGMKLVATGVAIGLAGAIALTRLISTLLFDVRSTDPLTFAGVTLLLTLTALLACWIPARRATKVDPLIALRSE
;
A
#
# COMPACT_ATOMS: atom_id res chain seq x y z
N MET A 1 -7.52 -94.35 -7.72
CA MET A 1 -6.86 -93.05 -7.97
C MET A 1 -5.85 -92.76 -6.86
N PRO A 2 -4.63 -92.36 -7.14
CA PRO A 2 -3.66 -92.03 -6.11
C PRO A 2 -4.09 -90.78 -5.30
N ASP A 3 -3.76 -90.72 -4.02
CA ASP A 3 -4.04 -89.61 -3.15
C ASP A 3 -2.93 -88.50 -3.34
N TRP A 4 -3.12 -87.66 -4.36
CA TRP A 4 -2.18 -86.62 -4.67
C TRP A 4 -1.99 -85.62 -3.53
N LYS A 5 -3.04 -85.30 -2.78
CA LYS A 5 -2.99 -84.37 -1.62
C LYS A 5 -2.05 -84.84 -0.51
N HIS A 6 -2.03 -86.18 -0.26
CA HIS A 6 -1.16 -86.71 0.74
C HIS A 6 0.33 -86.68 0.31
N GLU A 7 0.61 -86.99 -0.96
CA GLU A 7 1.97 -86.95 -1.47
C GLU A 7 2.55 -85.53 -1.58
N ILE A 8 1.74 -84.51 -1.98
CA ILE A 8 2.13 -83.15 -1.99
C ILE A 8 2.43 -82.63 -0.60
N ARG A 9 1.59 -82.93 0.41
CA ARG A 9 1.86 -82.61 1.83
C ARG A 9 3.16 -83.16 2.34
N ARG A 10 3.45 -84.37 1.99
CA ARG A 10 4.70 -85.10 2.43
C ARG A 10 5.92 -84.34 1.87
N ARG A 11 5.86 -83.85 0.63
CA ARG A 11 6.95 -83.10 -0.05
C ARG A 11 7.08 -81.65 0.38
N LEU A 12 5.98 -81.00 0.81
CA LEU A 12 5.98 -79.66 1.34
C LEU A 12 6.27 -79.58 2.85
N ALA A 13 6.43 -80.69 3.56
CA ALA A 13 6.60 -80.71 5.01
C ALA A 13 7.81 -79.89 5.55
N GLY A 14 8.72 -79.43 4.70
CA GLY A 14 9.88 -78.62 5.07
C GLY A 14 9.73 -77.13 4.74
N VAL A 15 8.57 -76.71 4.18
CA VAL A 15 8.31 -75.29 3.75
C VAL A 15 7.32 -74.66 4.72
N LYS A 16 7.72 -73.65 5.49
CA LYS A 16 6.81 -72.90 6.38
C LYS A 16 5.91 -71.95 5.55
N LEU A 17 4.68 -72.39 5.28
CA LEU A 17 3.62 -71.61 4.60
C LEU A 17 2.51 -71.33 5.61
N GLU A 18 1.75 -70.26 5.31
CA GLU A 18 0.56 -69.96 6.10
C GLU A 18 -0.54 -70.99 5.85
N PRO A 19 -1.26 -71.46 6.89
CA PRO A 19 -2.18 -72.61 6.78
C PRO A 19 -3.24 -72.49 5.68
N THR A 20 -3.76 -71.29 5.46
CA THR A 20 -4.74 -70.95 4.37
C THR A 20 -4.13 -71.05 3.00
N ARG A 21 -2.87 -70.65 2.85
CA ARG A 21 -2.15 -70.62 1.58
C ARG A 21 -1.58 -72.00 1.25
N GLU A 22 -1.12 -72.73 2.27
CA GLU A 22 -0.69 -74.15 2.16
C GLU A 22 -1.83 -74.99 1.58
N ALA A 23 -3.06 -74.80 2.12
CA ALA A 23 -4.24 -75.53 1.63
C ALA A 23 -4.55 -75.20 0.17
N ALA A 24 -4.45 -73.91 -0.24
CA ALA A 24 -4.69 -73.51 -1.60
C ALA A 24 -3.65 -74.07 -2.58
N ILE A 25 -2.36 -74.07 -2.23
CA ILE A 25 -1.27 -74.61 -3.04
C ILE A 25 -1.43 -76.15 -3.20
N ILE A 26 -1.81 -76.83 -2.11
CA ILE A 26 -2.05 -78.27 -2.18
C ILE A 26 -3.22 -78.58 -3.11
N GLU A 27 -4.29 -77.83 -3.09
CA GLU A 27 -5.47 -77.97 -3.95
C GLU A 27 -5.11 -77.75 -5.43
N GLU A 28 -4.41 -76.68 -5.75
CA GLU A 28 -4.00 -76.25 -7.10
C GLU A 28 -3.04 -77.28 -7.73
N LEU A 29 -2.03 -77.76 -6.95
CA LEU A 29 -1.09 -78.77 -7.39
C LEU A 29 -1.73 -80.16 -7.50
N ALA A 30 -2.68 -80.53 -6.62
CA ALA A 30 -3.39 -81.78 -6.71
C ALA A 30 -4.25 -81.85 -7.99
N GLN A 31 -4.91 -80.77 -8.29
CA GLN A 31 -5.73 -80.62 -9.53
C GLN A 31 -4.86 -80.76 -10.78
N TYR A 32 -3.71 -80.06 -10.82
CA TYR A 32 -2.75 -80.14 -11.96
C TYR A 32 -2.25 -81.64 -12.11
N LEU A 33 -1.89 -82.31 -11.06
CA LEU A 33 -1.46 -83.73 -11.16
C LEU A 33 -2.57 -84.69 -11.55
N GLU A 34 -3.81 -84.37 -11.18
CA GLU A 34 -5.01 -85.12 -11.57
C GLU A 34 -5.25 -85.01 -13.08
N ASP A 35 -5.09 -83.82 -13.59
CA ASP A 35 -5.20 -83.59 -15.04
C ASP A 35 -4.09 -84.26 -15.84
N CYS A 36 -2.85 -84.10 -15.43
CA CYS A 36 -1.73 -84.82 -16.03
C CYS A 36 -1.88 -86.36 -16.02
N TYR A 37 -2.38 -86.97 -14.91
CA TYR A 37 -2.64 -88.40 -14.79
C TYR A 37 -3.76 -88.80 -15.77
N ALA A 38 -4.83 -88.03 -15.86
CA ALA A 38 -5.96 -88.26 -16.77
C ALA A 38 -5.51 -88.23 -18.26
N GLU A 39 -4.66 -87.30 -18.63
CA GLU A 39 -4.09 -87.17 -19.94
C GLU A 39 -3.20 -88.39 -20.34
N LEU A 40 -2.31 -88.82 -19.42
CA LEU A 40 -1.48 -90.00 -19.58
C LEU A 40 -2.31 -91.27 -19.68
N ARG A 41 -3.41 -91.38 -18.93
CA ARG A 41 -4.34 -92.53 -19.02
C ARG A 41 -5.11 -92.48 -20.37
N SER A 42 -5.52 -91.36 -20.83
CA SER A 42 -6.23 -91.21 -22.12
C SER A 42 -5.33 -91.55 -23.33
N SER A 43 -4.00 -91.30 -23.21
CA SER A 43 -3.00 -91.66 -24.22
C SER A 43 -2.57 -93.12 -24.24
N GLY A 44 -3.17 -93.95 -23.43
CA GLY A 44 -2.97 -95.39 -23.47
C GLY A 44 -1.88 -95.97 -22.50
N ALA A 45 -1.40 -95.15 -21.58
CA ALA A 45 -0.45 -95.58 -20.55
C ALA A 45 -1.13 -96.46 -19.49
N THR A 46 -0.38 -97.49 -18.95
CA THR A 46 -0.85 -98.31 -17.85
C THR A 46 -0.97 -97.50 -16.57
N GLU A 47 -1.79 -97.96 -15.63
CA GLU A 47 -2.02 -97.23 -14.36
C GLU A 47 -0.71 -96.96 -13.59
N ALA A 48 0.20 -97.89 -13.65
CA ALA A 48 1.50 -97.82 -12.98
C ALA A 48 2.44 -96.88 -13.66
N GLU A 49 2.47 -96.78 -15.03
CA GLU A 49 3.28 -95.90 -15.80
C GLU A 49 2.74 -94.43 -15.71
N ALA A 50 1.42 -94.29 -15.74
CA ALA A 50 0.81 -92.95 -15.61
C ALA A 50 1.10 -92.43 -14.22
N CYS A 51 0.99 -93.21 -13.15
CA CYS A 51 1.30 -92.77 -11.79
C CYS A 51 2.77 -92.42 -11.63
N GLN A 52 3.68 -93.24 -12.22
CA GLN A 52 5.12 -93.03 -12.08
C GLN A 52 5.57 -91.74 -12.90
N ARG A 53 5.01 -91.50 -14.04
CA ARG A 53 5.31 -90.28 -14.82
C ARG A 53 4.73 -89.01 -14.23
N THR A 54 3.51 -89.01 -13.69
CA THR A 54 2.91 -87.95 -12.95
C THR A 54 3.67 -87.56 -11.70
N LEU A 55 4.17 -88.61 -10.97
CA LEU A 55 5.04 -88.38 -9.82
C LEU A 55 6.44 -87.86 -10.18
N ALA A 56 6.93 -88.12 -11.41
CA ALA A 56 8.19 -87.61 -11.93
C ALA A 56 8.12 -86.10 -12.23
N GLU A 57 6.94 -85.59 -12.57
CA GLU A 57 6.70 -84.17 -12.69
C GLU A 57 6.94 -83.40 -11.34
N LEU A 58 6.72 -84.05 -10.24
CA LEU A 58 7.06 -83.55 -8.90
C LEU A 58 8.52 -83.83 -8.48
N SER A 59 9.35 -84.26 -9.42
CA SER A 59 10.73 -84.68 -9.12
C SER A 59 11.58 -83.40 -8.83
N GLY A 60 11.95 -83.25 -7.54
CA GLY A 60 12.77 -82.15 -7.04
C GLY A 60 12.10 -81.40 -5.90
N SER A 61 11.85 -82.11 -4.75
CA SER A 61 11.29 -81.39 -3.59
C SER A 61 12.11 -80.18 -3.14
N GLU A 62 13.41 -80.17 -3.38
CA GLU A 62 14.28 -79.04 -3.15
C GLU A 62 14.09 -77.92 -4.15
N LEU A 63 13.83 -78.19 -5.45
CA LEU A 63 13.56 -77.23 -6.46
C LEU A 63 12.20 -76.58 -6.25
N LEU A 64 11.17 -77.36 -5.96
CA LEU A 64 9.82 -76.81 -5.66
C LEU A 64 9.84 -75.96 -4.37
N ALA A 65 10.54 -76.37 -3.35
CA ALA A 65 10.71 -75.60 -2.11
C ALA A 65 11.51 -74.28 -2.36
N ARG A 66 12.46 -74.33 -3.27
CA ARG A 66 13.29 -73.14 -3.65
C ARG A 66 12.51 -72.11 -4.50
N GLU A 67 11.70 -72.57 -5.43
CA GLU A 67 10.84 -71.71 -6.23
C GLU A 67 9.69 -71.10 -5.41
N LEU A 68 9.04 -71.89 -4.56
CA LEU A 68 8.02 -71.35 -3.62
C LEU A 68 8.60 -70.32 -2.66
N ARG A 69 9.82 -70.49 -2.13
CA ARG A 69 10.52 -69.47 -1.30
C ARG A 69 10.92 -68.25 -2.10
N ARG A 70 11.08 -68.32 -3.42
CA ARG A 70 11.43 -67.18 -4.30
C ARG A 70 10.21 -66.38 -4.66
N VAL A 71 9.06 -66.96 -4.81
CA VAL A 71 7.79 -66.32 -5.19
C VAL A 71 7.08 -65.79 -3.92
N GLU A 72 7.09 -66.49 -2.85
CA GLU A 72 6.50 -66.09 -1.57
C GLU A 72 7.58 -65.57 -0.61
N ARG A 73 7.73 -64.22 -0.58
CA ARG A 73 8.51 -63.60 0.50
C ARG A 73 7.79 -63.77 1.82
N PRO A 74 8.48 -64.20 2.89
CA PRO A 74 7.86 -64.33 4.22
C PRO A 74 7.35 -62.92 4.59
N SER A 75 6.04 -62.75 4.73
CA SER A 75 5.47 -61.63 5.43
C SER A 75 5.79 -61.82 6.91
N ASN A 76 6.71 -61.01 7.44
CA ASN A 76 6.84 -60.87 8.89
C ASN A 76 5.46 -60.45 9.43
N PRO A 77 4.80 -61.21 10.27
CA PRO A 77 3.64 -60.76 10.99
C PRO A 77 4.13 -59.65 11.94
N GLU A 78 3.78 -58.38 11.62
CA GLU A 78 3.89 -57.34 12.62
C GLU A 78 3.05 -57.76 13.83
N PRO A 79 3.61 -57.76 15.04
CA PRO A 79 2.84 -58.11 16.23
C PRO A 79 1.71 -57.06 16.35
N ILE A 80 0.46 -57.50 16.38
CA ILE A 80 -0.69 -56.68 16.76
C ILE A 80 -0.49 -56.34 18.24
N VAL A 81 0.20 -55.21 18.47
CA VAL A 81 0.32 -54.61 19.79
C VAL A 81 -0.99 -53.86 20.05
N LEU A 82 -1.91 -54.59 20.74
CA LEU A 82 -3.06 -53.95 21.38
C LEU A 82 -2.50 -53.01 22.48
N GLY A 83 -2.48 -51.69 22.19
CA GLY A 83 -2.15 -50.70 23.22
C GLY A 83 -0.95 -49.79 22.93
N THR A 84 -0.63 -49.46 21.69
CA THR A 84 0.32 -48.38 21.40
C THR A 84 -0.39 -47.02 21.28
N ASP A 85 0.15 -46.04 21.99
CA ASP A 85 -0.28 -44.65 22.09
C ASP A 85 -0.82 -44.07 20.78
N TRP A 86 -2.01 -43.64 20.83
CA TRP A 86 -2.68 -42.91 19.74
C TRP A 86 -1.83 -41.76 19.16
N ARG A 87 -0.93 -41.20 19.98
CA ARG A 87 -0.05 -40.07 19.58
C ARG A 87 1.09 -40.51 18.65
N THR A 88 1.70 -41.68 18.86
CA THR A 88 2.82 -42.16 18.01
C THR A 88 2.34 -42.60 16.63
N ASN A 89 1.15 -43.18 16.52
CA ASN A 89 0.55 -43.52 15.23
C ASN A 89 0.12 -42.29 14.42
N MET A 90 -0.26 -41.22 15.08
CA MET A 90 -0.68 -40.00 14.40
C MET A 90 0.50 -39.26 13.75
N ILE A 91 1.65 -39.17 14.40
CA ILE A 91 2.88 -38.54 13.86
C ILE A 91 3.43 -39.35 12.69
N ALA A 92 3.49 -40.67 12.81
CA ALA A 92 3.94 -41.53 11.71
C ALA A 92 3.02 -41.46 10.49
N ALA A 93 1.70 -41.38 10.71
CA ALA A 93 0.71 -41.23 9.66
C ALA A 93 0.81 -39.86 8.98
N LEU A 94 1.05 -38.77 9.75
CA LEU A 94 1.30 -37.42 9.19
C LEU A 94 2.58 -37.36 8.35
N TRP A 95 3.67 -38.03 8.83
CA TRP A 95 4.92 -38.11 8.07
C TRP A 95 4.75 -38.88 6.76
N GLN A 96 3.96 -39.93 6.77
CA GLN A 96 3.62 -40.71 5.58
C GLN A 96 2.79 -39.88 4.59
N ASP A 97 1.80 -39.13 5.09
CA ASP A 97 0.97 -38.23 4.28
C ASP A 97 1.81 -37.09 3.66
N LEU A 98 2.75 -36.49 4.42
CA LEU A 98 3.70 -35.49 3.95
C LEU A 98 4.60 -36.02 2.83
N ARG A 99 5.20 -37.20 3.02
CA ARG A 99 6.08 -37.85 2.02
C ARG A 99 5.31 -38.21 0.75
N TYR A 100 4.08 -38.67 0.90
CA TYR A 100 3.19 -38.96 -0.22
C TYR A 100 2.81 -37.69 -0.96
N GLY A 101 2.36 -36.65 -0.25
CA GLY A 101 2.03 -35.36 -0.83
C GLY A 101 3.20 -34.75 -1.59
N ALA A 102 4.40 -34.72 -1.02
CA ALA A 102 5.59 -34.21 -1.70
C ALA A 102 5.88 -34.99 -3.01
N ARG A 103 5.84 -36.34 -2.99
CA ARG A 103 6.03 -37.16 -4.22
C ARG A 103 5.00 -36.85 -5.28
N MET A 104 3.75 -36.59 -4.89
CA MET A 104 2.66 -36.28 -5.82
C MET A 104 2.80 -34.88 -6.45
N LEU A 105 3.35 -33.93 -5.72
CA LEU A 105 3.68 -32.61 -6.25
C LEU A 105 4.81 -32.69 -7.28
N PHE A 106 5.87 -33.47 -7.01
CA PHE A 106 6.96 -33.70 -7.95
C PHE A 106 6.56 -34.51 -9.21
N LYS A 107 5.59 -35.42 -9.09
CA LYS A 107 5.07 -36.16 -10.25
C LYS A 107 4.27 -35.31 -11.25
N ASN A 108 3.74 -34.15 -10.80
CA ASN A 108 2.91 -33.25 -11.62
C ASN A 108 3.49 -31.84 -11.61
N PRO A 109 4.67 -31.60 -12.21
CA PRO A 109 5.40 -30.34 -12.05
C PRO A 109 4.63 -29.15 -12.66
N GLY A 110 3.94 -29.30 -13.78
CA GLY A 110 3.16 -28.23 -14.42
C GLY A 110 2.02 -27.71 -13.53
N PHE A 111 1.23 -28.62 -12.92
CA PHE A 111 0.19 -28.26 -11.97
C PHE A 111 0.77 -27.57 -10.75
N THR A 112 1.81 -28.15 -10.15
CA THR A 112 2.45 -27.63 -8.94
C THR A 112 3.01 -26.24 -9.19
N LEU A 113 3.69 -26.02 -10.33
CA LEU A 113 4.27 -24.74 -10.70
C LEU A 113 3.18 -23.65 -10.84
N ILE A 114 2.12 -23.93 -11.58
CA ILE A 114 1.00 -22.97 -11.78
C ILE A 114 0.35 -22.65 -10.44
N ALA A 115 0.05 -23.66 -9.63
CA ALA A 115 -0.58 -23.46 -8.32
C ALA A 115 0.31 -22.66 -7.36
N VAL A 116 1.61 -23.00 -7.27
CA VAL A 116 2.58 -22.30 -6.42
C VAL A 116 2.78 -20.86 -6.89
N ILE A 117 2.95 -20.59 -8.19
CA ILE A 117 3.10 -19.23 -8.72
C ILE A 117 1.83 -18.41 -8.44
N THR A 118 0.66 -18.98 -8.73
CA THR A 118 -0.63 -18.29 -8.52
C THR A 118 -0.82 -17.90 -7.05
N LEU A 119 -0.59 -18.83 -6.13
CA LEU A 119 -0.71 -18.56 -4.70
C LEU A 119 0.39 -17.61 -4.20
N SER A 120 1.64 -17.79 -4.65
CA SER A 120 2.74 -16.95 -4.20
C SER A 120 2.60 -15.50 -4.65
N LEU A 121 2.06 -15.24 -5.83
CA LEU A 121 1.71 -13.88 -6.28
C LEU A 121 0.61 -13.26 -5.39
N GLY A 122 -0.46 -14.00 -5.10
CA GLY A 122 -1.54 -13.53 -4.25
C GLY A 122 -1.08 -13.28 -2.80
N ILE A 123 -0.39 -14.23 -2.19
CA ILE A 123 0.10 -14.15 -0.81
C ILE A 123 1.21 -13.09 -0.72
N GLY A 124 2.17 -13.07 -1.66
CA GLY A 124 3.29 -12.14 -1.68
C GLY A 124 2.85 -10.68 -1.82
N ALA A 125 1.90 -10.39 -2.70
CA ALA A 125 1.30 -9.07 -2.83
C ALA A 125 0.60 -8.64 -1.53
N ASN A 126 -0.16 -9.54 -0.88
CA ASN A 126 -0.78 -9.27 0.42
C ASN A 126 0.27 -9.00 1.50
N SER A 127 1.35 -9.77 1.54
CA SER A 127 2.43 -9.60 2.52
C SER A 127 3.19 -8.29 2.32
N ALA A 128 3.45 -7.89 1.07
CA ALA A 128 4.12 -6.63 0.75
C ALA A 128 3.24 -5.42 1.15
N ILE A 129 1.94 -5.43 0.81
CA ILE A 129 1.02 -4.36 1.23
C ILE A 129 0.78 -4.39 2.73
N PHE A 130 0.69 -5.58 3.35
CA PHE A 130 0.59 -5.70 4.80
C PHE A 130 1.82 -5.12 5.51
N SER A 131 3.03 -5.23 4.94
CA SER A 131 4.23 -4.59 5.47
C SER A 131 4.06 -3.06 5.55
N VAL A 132 3.52 -2.43 4.49
CA VAL A 132 3.22 -1.00 4.48
C VAL A 132 2.11 -0.65 5.50
N VAL A 133 1.03 -1.42 5.52
CA VAL A 133 -0.08 -1.23 6.47
C VAL A 133 0.40 -1.41 7.92
N ASN A 134 1.22 -2.42 8.21
CA ASN A 134 1.77 -2.65 9.53
C ASN A 134 2.65 -1.48 10.00
N SER A 135 3.56 -1.00 9.15
CA SER A 135 4.47 0.10 9.51
C SER A 135 3.73 1.43 9.67
N VAL A 136 2.75 1.72 8.78
CA VAL A 136 2.05 3.01 8.78
C VAL A 136 0.85 3.01 9.72
N LEU A 137 -0.05 1.98 9.67
CA LEU A 137 -1.34 2.01 10.37
C LEU A 137 -1.35 1.26 11.71
N LEU A 138 -0.59 0.16 11.85
CA LEU A 138 -0.72 -0.72 13.01
C LEU A 138 0.37 -0.51 14.07
N ARG A 139 1.58 -0.13 13.64
CA ARG A 139 2.69 0.09 14.56
C ARG A 139 2.50 1.39 15.31
N GLU A 140 2.51 1.33 16.63
CA GLU A 140 2.44 2.51 17.49
C GLU A 140 3.72 3.36 17.36
N ALA A 141 3.61 4.67 17.60
CA ALA A 141 4.76 5.56 17.61
C ALA A 141 5.77 5.11 18.68
N PRO A 142 7.10 5.27 18.46
CA PRO A 142 8.13 4.81 19.40
C PRO A 142 8.31 5.78 20.59
N TYR A 143 7.20 6.27 21.13
CA TYR A 143 7.17 7.18 22.26
C TYR A 143 6.55 6.51 23.48
N ARG A 144 6.84 7.06 24.65
CA ARG A 144 6.25 6.55 25.91
C ARG A 144 4.74 6.67 25.86
N GLU A 145 4.00 5.57 26.11
CA GLU A 145 2.54 5.49 26.17
C GLU A 145 1.82 6.25 25.01
N PRO A 146 2.07 5.88 23.75
CA PRO A 146 1.68 6.68 22.60
C PRO A 146 0.17 6.85 22.46
N ARG A 147 -0.63 5.96 23.06
CA ARG A 147 -2.10 6.05 23.06
C ARG A 147 -2.64 7.23 23.89
N ARG A 148 -1.83 7.74 24.81
CA ARG A 148 -2.16 8.90 25.65
C ARG A 148 -1.68 10.23 25.05
N LEU A 149 -0.94 10.18 23.94
CA LEU A 149 -0.51 11.37 23.23
C LEU A 149 -1.62 11.91 22.33
N VAL A 150 -1.86 13.21 22.45
CA VAL A 150 -2.85 13.94 21.65
C VAL A 150 -2.25 15.22 21.09
N MET A 151 -2.61 15.56 19.85
CA MET A 151 -2.38 16.89 19.29
C MET A 151 -3.52 17.81 19.71
N VAL A 152 -3.18 19.05 20.05
CA VAL A 152 -4.13 20.08 20.50
C VAL A 152 -4.15 21.19 19.45
N TRP A 153 -5.25 21.33 18.74
CA TRP A 153 -5.40 22.29 17.65
C TRP A 153 -6.42 23.38 17.99
N SER A 154 -6.23 24.57 17.44
CA SER A 154 -7.28 25.58 17.42
C SER A 154 -8.37 25.12 16.46
N ASP A 155 -9.61 25.04 16.90
CA ASP A 155 -10.78 24.75 16.07
C ASP A 155 -11.49 26.05 15.69
N ARG A 156 -11.78 26.22 14.40
CA ARG A 156 -12.39 27.42 13.84
C ARG A 156 -13.48 27.05 12.84
N PRO A 157 -14.70 26.72 13.31
CA PRO A 157 -15.76 26.18 12.45
C PRO A 157 -16.08 27.03 11.22
N GLN A 158 -16.07 28.34 11.34
CA GLN A 158 -16.31 29.25 10.22
C GLN A 158 -15.19 29.21 9.18
N LEU A 159 -13.93 29.15 9.61
CA LEU A 159 -12.79 29.01 8.71
C LEU A 159 -12.72 27.62 8.11
N GLN A 160 -13.07 26.59 8.85
CA GLN A 160 -13.21 25.22 8.37
C GLN A 160 -14.23 25.12 7.23
N ALA A 161 -15.43 25.71 7.40
CA ALA A 161 -16.46 25.70 6.38
C ALA A 161 -15.98 26.36 5.04
N ARG A 162 -15.08 27.34 5.13
CA ARG A 162 -14.56 28.07 3.97
C ARG A 162 -13.30 27.43 3.36
N THR A 163 -12.45 26.81 4.16
CA THR A 163 -11.13 26.32 3.73
C THR A 163 -11.05 24.81 3.63
N GLY A 164 -11.99 24.08 4.27
CA GLY A 164 -11.93 22.62 4.44
C GLY A 164 -10.88 22.16 5.47
N MET A 165 -10.10 23.09 6.06
CA MET A 165 -9.09 22.76 7.07
C MET A 165 -9.75 22.55 8.44
N THR A 166 -9.37 21.50 9.13
CA THR A 166 -9.91 21.15 10.47
C THR A 166 -8.92 21.42 11.60
N GLU A 167 -7.65 21.68 11.28
CA GLU A 167 -6.55 21.78 12.22
C GLU A 167 -5.83 23.12 11.96
N PHE A 168 -5.90 24.02 12.92
CA PHE A 168 -5.26 25.32 12.82
C PHE A 168 -4.15 25.49 13.86
N PRO A 169 -3.04 26.16 13.50
CA PRO A 169 -1.99 26.49 14.45
C PRO A 169 -2.53 27.26 15.66
N VAL A 170 -1.78 27.20 16.75
CA VAL A 170 -2.12 27.81 18.03
C VAL A 170 -1.30 29.09 18.22
N SER A 171 -1.87 30.12 18.82
CA SER A 171 -1.11 31.28 19.23
C SER A 171 -0.33 31.01 20.52
N ALA A 172 0.77 31.73 20.72
CA ALA A 172 1.56 31.57 21.94
C ALA A 172 0.76 31.94 23.21
N ALA A 173 -0.13 32.94 23.11
CA ALA A 173 -1.00 33.32 24.24
C ALA A 173 -2.04 32.23 24.56
N ASP A 174 -2.71 31.66 23.54
CA ASP A 174 -3.68 30.57 23.76
C ASP A 174 -2.99 29.32 24.32
N PHE A 175 -1.79 28.95 23.83
CA PHE A 175 -0.99 27.86 24.38
C PHE A 175 -0.66 28.09 25.86
N THR A 176 -0.25 29.30 26.23
CA THR A 176 0.06 29.64 27.64
C THR A 176 -1.17 29.47 28.53
N ASP A 177 -2.32 30.00 28.12
CA ASP A 177 -3.58 29.82 28.84
C ASP A 177 -4.02 28.36 28.95
N TRP A 178 -3.88 27.60 27.90
CA TRP A 178 -4.21 26.16 27.91
C TRP A 178 -3.31 25.39 28.86
N ARG A 179 -2.00 25.68 28.85
CA ARG A 179 -1.04 25.06 29.76
C ARG A 179 -1.36 25.35 31.23
N ASP A 180 -1.69 26.59 31.52
CA ASP A 180 -1.88 27.06 32.90
C ASP A 180 -3.28 26.69 33.48
N GLN A 181 -4.30 26.46 32.61
CA GLN A 181 -5.68 26.20 33.05
C GLN A 181 -6.09 24.72 32.97
N ASN A 182 -5.37 23.86 32.20
CA ASN A 182 -5.77 22.47 32.05
C ASN A 182 -5.49 21.63 33.29
N GLN A 183 -6.34 20.64 33.53
CA GLN A 183 -6.18 19.65 34.58
C GLN A 183 -6.13 18.21 34.03
N GLY A 184 -6.60 17.98 32.80
CA GLY A 184 -6.67 16.68 32.14
C GLY A 184 -5.34 16.18 31.57
N PHE A 185 -4.38 17.08 31.33
CA PHE A 185 -3.07 16.69 30.82
C PHE A 185 -2.05 16.48 31.93
N GLU A 186 -1.21 15.47 31.76
CA GLU A 186 -0.01 15.24 32.57
C GLU A 186 1.08 16.26 32.18
N GLN A 187 1.25 16.47 30.89
CA GLN A 187 2.17 17.45 30.30
C GLN A 187 1.59 18.00 28.99
N ILE A 188 1.92 19.24 28.69
CA ILE A 188 1.62 19.90 27.41
C ILE A 188 2.87 20.62 26.92
N ALA A 189 3.19 20.49 25.63
CA ALA A 189 4.35 21.10 24.99
C ALA A 189 3.96 21.72 23.65
N ALA A 190 4.59 22.84 23.32
CA ALA A 190 4.46 23.47 22.01
C ALA A 190 5.76 23.40 21.24
N PHE A 191 5.65 23.39 19.92
CA PHE A 191 6.80 23.40 19.02
C PHE A 191 6.44 24.06 17.68
N HIS A 192 7.46 24.57 17.00
CA HIS A 192 7.31 25.08 15.64
C HIS A 192 8.59 24.90 14.81
N SER A 193 8.43 24.93 13.49
CA SER A 193 9.57 24.81 12.57
C SER A 193 10.43 26.08 12.58
N GLN A 194 11.71 25.87 12.42
CA GLN A 194 12.70 26.92 12.20
C GLN A 194 13.74 26.38 11.20
N SER A 195 14.37 27.25 10.44
CA SER A 195 15.58 26.91 9.69
C SER A 195 16.74 27.71 10.24
N LEU A 196 17.88 27.06 10.43
CA LEU A 196 19.12 27.68 10.89
C LEU A 196 20.22 27.42 9.87
N ASN A 197 20.99 28.46 9.54
CA ASN A 197 22.12 28.31 8.65
C ASN A 197 23.37 27.97 9.48
N LEU A 198 23.94 26.79 9.25
CA LEU A 198 25.23 26.42 9.83
C LEU A 198 26.33 27.20 9.12
N THR A 199 27.15 27.95 9.89
CA THR A 199 28.24 28.76 9.38
C THR A 199 29.52 28.43 10.14
N GLY A 200 30.70 28.68 9.53
CA GLY A 200 32.00 28.47 10.18
C GLY A 200 32.50 27.04 10.23
N VAL A 201 31.75 26.06 9.72
CA VAL A 201 32.14 24.64 9.61
C VAL A 201 31.90 24.13 8.20
N GLY A 202 32.93 24.17 7.34
CA GLY A 202 32.80 23.78 5.93
C GLY A 202 31.90 24.72 5.11
N GLU A 203 31.23 24.19 4.06
CA GLU A 203 30.28 24.96 3.27
C GLU A 203 29.03 25.30 4.11
N PRO A 204 28.50 26.54 3.98
CA PRO A 204 27.25 26.95 4.62
C PRO A 204 26.09 26.07 4.22
N GLU A 205 25.29 25.65 5.21
CA GLU A 205 24.19 24.72 5.00
C GLU A 205 22.94 25.18 5.75
N VAL A 206 21.75 25.09 5.10
CA VAL A 206 20.46 25.31 5.76
C VAL A 206 20.04 24.03 6.46
N LEU A 207 19.90 24.10 7.77
CA LEU A 207 19.47 22.98 8.60
C LEU A 207 18.03 23.15 9.04
N GLY A 208 17.23 22.08 8.85
CA GLY A 208 15.91 21.99 9.44
C GLY A 208 15.98 21.92 10.95
N ALA A 209 15.35 22.85 11.64
CA ALA A 209 15.36 22.97 13.08
C ALA A 209 13.94 23.01 13.66
N VAL A 210 13.80 22.61 14.92
CA VAL A 210 12.55 22.72 15.67
C VAL A 210 12.81 23.50 16.95
N ARG A 211 12.04 24.58 17.16
CA ARG A 211 11.95 25.23 18.47
C ARG A 211 10.89 24.52 19.28
N ALA A 212 11.21 24.05 20.47
CA ALA A 212 10.34 23.24 21.29
C ALA A 212 10.34 23.66 22.75
N SER A 213 9.22 23.51 23.43
CA SER A 213 9.14 23.62 24.87
C SER A 213 10.14 22.66 25.52
N VAL A 214 10.81 23.06 26.58
CA VAL A 214 11.87 22.28 27.23
C VAL A 214 11.40 20.90 27.72
N ASN A 215 10.13 20.74 28.01
CA ASN A 215 9.52 19.49 28.45
C ASN A 215 9.11 18.54 27.30
N LEU A 216 9.34 18.90 26.02
CA LEU A 216 8.92 18.07 24.87
C LEU A 216 9.51 16.66 24.92
N PHE A 217 10.82 16.54 25.18
CA PHE A 217 11.50 15.24 25.20
C PHE A 217 11.03 14.37 26.37
N ALA A 218 10.82 14.94 27.54
CA ALA A 218 10.24 14.26 28.71
C ALA A 218 8.79 13.81 28.43
N LEU A 219 7.99 14.66 27.74
CA LEU A 219 6.65 14.32 27.31
C LEU A 219 6.67 13.14 26.33
N LEU A 220 7.60 13.09 25.41
CA LEU A 220 7.75 11.96 24.47
C LEU A 220 8.41 10.74 25.12
N GLY A 221 9.05 10.89 26.27
CA GLY A 221 9.77 9.83 26.97
C GLY A 221 11.07 9.44 26.27
N VAL A 222 11.75 10.40 25.66
CA VAL A 222 12.99 10.17 24.89
C VAL A 222 14.13 10.92 25.58
N GLU A 223 15.21 10.18 25.83
CA GLU A 223 16.46 10.73 26.38
C GLU A 223 17.53 10.88 25.29
N PRO A 224 18.39 11.88 25.37
CA PRO A 224 19.53 12.02 24.46
C PRO A 224 20.48 10.81 24.58
N ARG A 225 21.03 10.40 23.44
CA ARG A 225 22.12 9.40 23.42
C ARG A 225 23.37 9.87 24.13
N ARG A 226 23.64 11.20 24.10
CA ARG A 226 24.76 11.86 24.76
C ARG A 226 24.34 13.22 25.25
N GLY A 227 24.95 13.67 26.36
CA GLY A 227 24.62 14.96 26.95
C GLY A 227 23.30 14.95 27.73
N ARG A 228 22.52 16.01 27.60
CA ARG A 228 21.28 16.23 28.35
C ARG A 228 20.19 16.90 27.50
N VAL A 229 18.96 16.87 27.95
CA VAL A 229 17.85 17.70 27.43
C VAL A 229 17.97 19.16 27.89
N PHE A 230 17.11 20.03 27.40
CA PHE A 230 17.01 21.43 27.83
C PHE A 230 16.62 21.55 29.30
N LEU A 231 17.17 22.57 29.96
CA LEU A 231 16.83 22.94 31.32
C LEU A 231 15.71 24.02 31.33
N PRO A 232 14.90 24.10 32.38
CA PRO A 232 13.84 25.12 32.49
C PRO A 232 14.36 26.55 32.33
N GLU A 233 15.57 26.85 32.78
CA GLU A 233 16.20 28.15 32.70
C GLU A 233 16.53 28.54 31.25
N GLU A 234 16.72 27.55 30.39
CA GLU A 234 17.02 27.73 28.96
C GLU A 234 15.77 28.07 28.13
N ASP A 235 14.53 27.97 28.72
CA ASP A 235 13.27 28.42 28.08
C ASP A 235 13.00 29.93 28.30
N GLN A 236 14.04 30.70 28.60
CA GLN A 236 13.94 32.15 28.73
C GLN A 236 14.67 32.86 27.60
N ALA A 237 14.10 33.98 27.19
CA ALA A 237 14.72 34.83 26.16
C ALA A 237 16.10 35.31 26.67
N GLY A 238 17.16 35.03 25.90
CA GLY A 238 18.53 35.35 26.26
C GLY A 238 19.36 34.16 26.81
N ALA A 239 18.72 33.18 27.44
CA ALA A 239 19.38 31.94 27.92
C ALA A 239 19.26 30.76 26.93
N ASN A 240 18.56 30.95 25.81
CA ASN A 240 18.15 29.91 24.86
C ASN A 240 19.19 29.59 23.75
N ARG A 241 20.44 29.96 23.94
CA ARG A 241 21.51 29.68 22.95
C ARG A 241 22.15 28.29 23.17
N VAL A 242 21.28 27.30 23.33
CA VAL A 242 21.67 25.89 23.44
C VAL A 242 21.01 25.08 22.33
N VAL A 243 21.64 23.99 21.93
CA VAL A 243 21.16 23.15 20.84
C VAL A 243 21.34 21.66 21.13
N ILE A 244 20.35 20.87 20.73
CA ILE A 244 20.45 19.41 20.69
C ILE A 244 20.49 18.99 19.23
N LEU A 245 21.51 18.21 18.85
CA LEU A 245 21.70 17.75 17.48
C LEU A 245 20.95 16.43 17.24
N SER A 246 20.53 16.19 16.00
CA SER A 246 20.18 14.84 15.58
C SER A 246 21.42 13.97 15.41
N ASP A 247 21.28 12.66 15.55
CA ASP A 247 22.39 11.71 15.34
C ASP A 247 22.96 11.83 13.91
N GLY A 248 22.09 11.98 12.91
CA GLY A 248 22.50 12.14 11.50
C GLY A 248 23.36 13.38 11.25
N LEU A 249 22.99 14.53 11.82
CA LEU A 249 23.82 15.74 11.72
C LEU A 249 25.16 15.57 12.45
N TRP A 250 25.14 14.97 13.65
CA TRP A 250 26.35 14.70 14.41
C TRP A 250 27.32 13.78 13.67
N GLN A 251 26.83 12.72 13.03
CA GLN A 251 27.67 11.83 12.22
C GLN A 251 28.23 12.54 10.98
N ARG A 252 27.36 13.19 10.20
CA ARG A 252 27.69 13.75 8.89
C ARG A 252 28.63 14.95 8.96
N ARG A 253 28.43 15.86 9.92
CA ARG A 253 29.17 17.15 10.01
C ARG A 253 30.23 17.17 11.10
N PHE A 254 30.10 16.36 12.13
CA PHE A 254 30.97 16.35 13.29
C PHE A 254 31.68 14.99 13.48
N GLY A 255 31.62 14.08 12.48
CA GLY A 255 32.35 12.81 12.47
C GLY A 255 32.08 11.91 13.69
N SER A 256 30.91 12.02 14.32
CA SER A 256 30.58 11.29 15.57
C SER A 256 31.53 11.60 16.74
N ASP A 257 32.18 12.77 16.77
CA ASP A 257 33.10 13.15 17.88
C ASP A 257 32.31 13.36 19.18
N PRO A 258 32.57 12.59 20.24
CA PRO A 258 31.94 12.79 21.55
C PRO A 258 32.20 14.16 22.17
N LYS A 259 33.32 14.80 21.80
CA LYS A 259 33.69 16.12 22.33
C LYS A 259 32.79 17.25 21.83
N VAL A 260 31.85 16.99 20.90
CA VAL A 260 30.91 17.99 20.41
C VAL A 260 30.03 18.58 21.56
N ILE A 261 29.79 17.80 22.62
CA ILE A 261 29.06 18.27 23.79
C ILE A 261 29.87 19.34 24.52
N GLY A 262 29.24 20.50 24.75
CA GLY A 262 29.89 21.69 25.33
C GLY A 262 30.59 22.58 24.30
N GLN A 263 30.74 22.16 23.06
CA GLN A 263 31.28 23.02 22.01
C GLN A 263 30.30 24.09 21.58
N THR A 264 30.83 25.22 21.15
CA THR A 264 30.03 26.31 20.58
C THR A 264 30.08 26.23 19.06
N ILE A 265 28.89 26.17 18.42
CA ILE A 265 28.70 26.13 16.98
C ILE A 265 27.94 27.39 16.55
N SER A 266 28.33 27.97 15.42
CA SER A 266 27.67 29.15 14.90
C SER A 266 26.45 28.77 14.02
N PHE A 267 25.26 29.20 14.43
CA PHE A 267 24.06 29.15 13.64
C PHE A 267 23.52 30.57 13.39
N ASN A 268 23.28 30.92 12.13
CA ASN A 268 22.92 32.29 11.73
C ASN A 268 23.90 33.37 12.27
N ASN A 269 25.19 33.05 12.34
CA ASN A 269 26.23 33.90 12.96
C ASN A 269 26.02 34.17 14.46
N GLU A 270 25.17 33.39 15.14
CA GLU A 270 25.04 33.41 16.60
C GLU A 270 25.63 32.15 17.22
N PRO A 271 26.33 32.27 18.38
CA PRO A 271 26.94 31.11 19.03
C PRO A 271 25.85 30.30 19.79
N TYR A 272 25.86 28.98 19.59
CA TYR A 272 25.03 28.02 20.31
C TYR A 272 25.90 26.94 20.94
N THR A 273 25.64 26.60 22.19
CA THR A 273 26.32 25.51 22.87
C THR A 273 25.59 24.19 22.63
N VAL A 274 26.28 23.16 22.17
CA VAL A 274 25.73 21.81 22.03
C VAL A 274 25.56 21.16 23.39
N VAL A 275 24.32 20.86 23.82
CA VAL A 275 24.03 20.26 25.12
C VAL A 275 23.67 18.77 25.03
N GLY A 276 23.28 18.29 23.85
CA GLY A 276 22.90 16.89 23.66
C GLY A 276 22.91 16.44 22.20
N VAL A 277 22.89 15.12 22.01
CA VAL A 277 22.69 14.44 20.72
C VAL A 277 21.57 13.42 20.90
N MET A 278 20.57 13.47 20.04
CA MET A 278 19.42 12.55 20.08
C MET A 278 19.79 11.13 19.61
N PRO A 279 19.01 10.11 19.96
CA PRO A 279 19.18 8.76 19.41
C PRO A 279 19.02 8.70 17.89
N PRO A 280 19.63 7.71 17.18
CA PRO A 280 19.58 7.58 15.72
C PRO A 280 18.16 7.54 15.14
N ASP A 281 17.26 6.86 15.84
CA ASP A 281 15.88 6.63 15.37
C ASP A 281 14.91 7.75 15.77
N PHE A 282 15.40 8.80 16.45
CA PHE A 282 14.55 9.89 16.89
C PHE A 282 14.34 10.91 15.79
N GLN A 283 13.11 10.98 15.31
CA GLN A 283 12.65 11.97 14.34
C GLN A 283 11.28 12.50 14.77
N PHE A 284 11.24 13.69 15.35
CA PHE A 284 10.01 14.36 15.75
C PHE A 284 10.17 15.89 15.59
N PRO A 285 9.16 16.57 15.04
CA PRO A 285 8.07 16.02 14.25
C PRO A 285 8.53 15.62 12.85
N ARG A 286 7.94 14.62 12.25
CA ARG A 286 8.11 14.36 10.83
C ARG A 286 7.14 15.25 10.05
N LYS A 287 7.56 15.75 8.90
CA LYS A 287 6.70 16.57 8.02
C LYS A 287 5.37 15.88 7.70
N ALA A 288 5.40 14.57 7.50
CA ALA A 288 4.23 13.76 7.20
C ALA A 288 3.26 13.58 8.39
N ASP A 289 3.73 13.78 9.64
CA ASP A 289 2.92 13.62 10.85
C ASP A 289 2.02 14.83 11.12
N LEU A 290 2.23 15.94 10.40
CA LEU A 290 1.57 17.20 10.65
C LEU A 290 0.71 17.62 9.45
N PRO A 291 -0.29 18.51 9.68
CA PRO A 291 -1.09 19.02 8.58
C PRO A 291 -0.23 19.74 7.52
N ALA A 292 -0.61 19.61 6.27
CA ALA A 292 0.01 20.41 5.21
C ALA A 292 -0.14 21.90 5.51
N GLY A 293 0.90 22.67 5.30
CA GLY A 293 0.89 24.11 5.54
C GLY A 293 1.67 24.57 6.78
N PHE A 294 2.07 23.65 7.68
CA PHE A 294 2.90 24.03 8.83
C PHE A 294 4.38 24.29 8.50
N GLY A 295 4.82 24.02 7.27
CA GLY A 295 6.18 24.34 6.82
C GLY A 295 7.31 23.62 7.59
N PHE A 296 7.04 22.44 8.15
CA PHE A 296 8.09 21.65 8.81
C PHE A 296 9.07 21.08 7.80
N PRO A 297 10.37 21.02 8.13
CA PRO A 297 11.37 20.40 7.27
C PRO A 297 11.09 18.91 7.12
N SER A 298 11.52 18.33 6.00
CA SER A 298 11.45 16.88 5.76
C SER A 298 12.28 16.10 6.78
N GLU A 299 13.40 16.69 7.20
CA GLU A 299 14.32 16.11 8.18
C GLU A 299 14.67 17.16 9.24
N VAL A 300 14.56 16.80 10.52
CA VAL A 300 14.93 17.66 11.65
C VAL A 300 16.37 17.35 12.05
N HIS A 301 17.24 18.33 11.85
CA HIS A 301 18.67 18.23 12.13
C HIS A 301 19.04 18.65 13.56
N LEU A 302 18.25 19.55 14.15
CA LEU A 302 18.53 20.08 15.48
C LEU A 302 17.29 20.65 16.17
N TYR A 303 17.39 20.80 17.49
CA TYR A 303 16.36 21.36 18.36
C TYR A 303 16.94 22.52 19.14
N THR A 304 16.10 23.56 19.36
CA THR A 304 16.40 24.71 20.23
C THR A 304 15.23 24.97 21.18
N PRO A 305 15.44 25.60 22.34
CA PRO A 305 14.35 25.94 23.26
C PRO A 305 13.35 26.90 22.61
N LEU A 306 12.08 26.78 22.99
CA LEU A 306 11.00 27.62 22.49
C LEU A 306 11.19 29.08 22.91
N ALA A 307 11.51 29.31 24.15
CA ALA A 307 11.90 30.60 24.76
C ALA A 307 11.06 31.79 24.24
N LEU A 308 9.75 31.75 24.52
CA LEU A 308 8.83 32.78 24.10
C LEU A 308 9.14 34.13 24.81
N THR A 309 9.26 35.20 24.02
CA THR A 309 9.39 36.54 24.57
C THR A 309 8.07 37.00 25.22
N PRO A 310 8.10 37.98 26.18
CA PRO A 310 6.88 38.51 26.78
C PRO A 310 5.85 39.00 25.72
N GLU A 311 6.32 39.60 24.64
CA GLU A 311 5.46 40.07 23.54
C GLU A 311 4.81 38.90 22.82
N GLN A 312 5.56 37.84 22.58
CA GLN A 312 5.02 36.61 21.93
C GLN A 312 4.00 35.92 22.83
N ARG A 313 4.24 35.81 24.14
CA ARG A 313 3.32 35.22 25.13
C ARG A 313 1.97 35.93 25.19
N ASN A 314 1.95 37.24 24.90
CA ASN A 314 0.73 38.05 24.87
C ASN A 314 0.06 38.16 23.51
N ASN A 315 0.70 37.66 22.44
CA ASN A 315 0.18 37.77 21.08
C ASN A 315 -0.82 36.65 20.74
N ARG A 316 -2.13 36.99 20.66
CA ARG A 316 -3.22 36.08 20.27
C ARG A 316 -3.49 36.09 18.76
N GLY A 317 -2.94 37.06 18.03
CA GLY A 317 -3.19 37.18 16.58
C GLY A 317 -2.30 36.31 15.70
N ARG A 318 -1.10 35.96 16.16
CA ARG A 318 -0.13 35.17 15.41
C ARG A 318 -0.20 33.69 15.78
N HIS A 319 -0.62 32.86 14.83
CA HIS A 319 -0.83 31.42 14.99
C HIS A 319 0.27 30.66 14.24
N TYR A 320 1.13 29.93 14.94
CA TYR A 320 2.30 29.25 14.38
C TYR A 320 2.76 28.03 15.17
N LEU A 321 2.19 27.78 16.36
CA LEU A 321 2.57 26.68 17.21
C LEU A 321 1.75 25.43 16.88
N ALA A 322 2.43 24.28 16.82
CA ALA A 322 1.83 22.97 17.00
C ALA A 322 1.93 22.59 18.48
N VAL A 323 0.88 21.98 19.02
CA VAL A 323 0.81 21.62 20.44
C VAL A 323 0.53 20.15 20.59
N ILE A 324 1.31 19.48 21.44
CA ILE A 324 1.17 18.08 21.81
C ILE A 324 0.99 17.97 23.32
N ALA A 325 0.14 17.06 23.77
CA ALA A 325 -0.09 16.82 25.18
C ALA A 325 -0.15 15.32 25.48
N ARG A 326 0.11 14.98 26.76
CA ARG A 326 -0.10 13.64 27.29
C ARG A 326 -1.28 13.67 28.27
N LEU A 327 -2.29 12.83 28.02
CA LEU A 327 -3.43 12.67 28.93
C LEU A 327 -2.98 12.05 30.27
N LYS A 328 -3.57 12.46 31.37
CA LYS A 328 -3.41 11.77 32.67
C LYS A 328 -4.00 10.34 32.58
N PRO A 329 -3.51 9.37 33.36
CA PRO A 329 -3.99 7.99 33.29
C PRO A 329 -5.50 7.83 33.53
N GLN A 330 -6.10 8.72 34.34
CA GLN A 330 -7.53 8.66 34.68
C GLN A 330 -8.42 9.53 33.79
N THR A 331 -7.85 10.31 32.88
CA THR A 331 -8.61 11.23 32.02
C THR A 331 -8.88 10.58 30.66
N SER A 332 -10.17 10.41 30.33
CA SER A 332 -10.55 9.95 29.01
C SER A 332 -10.35 11.04 27.95
N PHE A 333 -10.27 10.63 26.67
CA PHE A 333 -10.18 11.57 25.56
C PHE A 333 -11.34 12.57 25.55
N ASP A 334 -12.58 12.08 25.75
CA ASP A 334 -13.78 12.91 25.72
C ASP A 334 -13.85 13.90 26.91
N GLN A 335 -13.37 13.50 28.08
CA GLN A 335 -13.25 14.39 29.23
C GLN A 335 -12.25 15.52 28.96
N ALA A 336 -11.07 15.20 28.44
CA ALA A 336 -10.07 16.20 28.06
C ALA A 336 -10.59 17.13 26.96
N GLN A 337 -11.30 16.59 25.96
CA GLN A 337 -11.92 17.39 24.90
C GLN A 337 -12.94 18.39 25.49
N ALA A 338 -13.82 17.92 26.36
CA ALA A 338 -14.83 18.77 27.00
C ALA A 338 -14.20 19.88 27.88
N GLU A 339 -13.15 19.53 28.61
CA GLU A 339 -12.38 20.50 29.44
C GLU A 339 -11.77 21.60 28.55
N MET A 340 -11.09 21.21 27.47
CA MET A 340 -10.45 22.15 26.56
C MET A 340 -11.45 23.06 25.86
N VAL A 341 -12.62 22.54 25.47
CA VAL A 341 -13.74 23.36 24.97
C VAL A 341 -14.23 24.35 26.03
N GLY A 342 -14.32 23.91 27.30
CA GLY A 342 -14.66 24.79 28.41
C GLY A 342 -13.63 25.92 28.62
N ILE A 343 -12.33 25.62 28.49
CA ILE A 343 -11.26 26.64 28.55
C ILE A 343 -11.43 27.63 27.39
N ALA A 344 -11.64 27.13 26.17
CA ALA A 344 -11.86 27.98 25.00
C ALA A 344 -13.05 28.94 25.18
N GLY A 345 -14.17 28.45 25.74
CA GLY A 345 -15.33 29.28 26.06
C GLY A 345 -15.07 30.35 27.10
N ARG A 346 -14.18 30.09 28.09
CA ARG A 346 -13.73 31.13 29.05
C ARG A 346 -12.87 32.19 28.35
N LEU A 347 -11.93 31.76 27.49
CA LEU A 347 -11.07 32.67 26.75
C LEU A 347 -11.85 33.50 25.72
N GLU A 348 -12.90 32.95 25.12
CA GLU A 348 -13.79 33.72 24.22
C GLU A 348 -14.49 34.86 24.98
N ARG A 349 -14.98 34.62 26.19
CA ARG A 349 -15.60 35.65 27.03
C ARG A 349 -14.59 36.70 27.47
N GLN A 350 -13.36 36.29 27.81
CA GLN A 350 -12.30 37.18 28.30
C GLN A 350 -11.68 38.02 27.15
N TYR A 351 -11.57 37.44 25.93
CA TYR A 351 -10.93 38.07 24.77
C TYR A 351 -11.82 37.97 23.53
N PRO A 352 -13.01 38.64 23.52
CA PRO A 352 -14.00 38.45 22.49
C PRO A 352 -13.53 38.90 21.09
N ASP A 353 -12.61 39.87 21.02
CA ASP A 353 -12.10 40.38 19.74
C ASP A 353 -11.19 39.38 19.02
N MET A 354 -10.47 38.55 19.77
CA MET A 354 -9.46 37.64 19.21
C MET A 354 -9.88 36.18 19.25
N ASN A 355 -10.72 35.77 20.19
CA ASN A 355 -11.08 34.37 20.46
C ASN A 355 -12.55 34.03 20.12
N ARG A 356 -13.34 34.98 19.58
CA ARG A 356 -14.72 34.70 19.14
C ARG A 356 -14.77 33.56 18.10
N ASN A 357 -15.70 32.64 18.29
CA ASN A 357 -15.88 31.45 17.44
C ASN A 357 -14.62 30.56 17.32
N LYS A 358 -13.72 30.61 18.30
CA LYS A 358 -12.61 29.68 18.42
C LYS A 358 -12.93 28.60 19.47
N SER A 359 -12.63 27.37 19.15
CA SER A 359 -12.70 26.25 20.06
C SER A 359 -11.37 25.50 20.05
N VAL A 360 -11.31 24.35 20.72
CA VAL A 360 -10.15 23.47 20.76
C VAL A 360 -10.58 22.10 20.26
N ARG A 361 -9.75 21.50 19.43
CA ARG A 361 -9.90 20.13 18.93
C ARG A 361 -8.73 19.29 19.36
N LEU A 362 -9.01 18.19 20.02
CA LEU A 362 -8.03 17.14 20.29
C LEU A 362 -8.05 16.11 19.15
N VAL A 363 -6.88 15.65 18.76
CA VAL A 363 -6.73 14.55 17.80
C VAL A 363 -5.72 13.57 18.39
N GLY A 364 -6.06 12.30 18.53
CA GLY A 364 -5.10 11.30 18.98
C GLY A 364 -3.85 11.30 18.09
N PHE A 365 -2.66 11.26 18.67
CA PHE A 365 -1.40 11.37 17.91
C PHE A 365 -1.32 10.32 16.79
N HIS A 366 -1.69 9.08 17.07
CA HIS A 366 -1.75 8.02 16.06
C HIS A 366 -2.72 8.37 14.92
N GLN A 367 -3.91 8.89 15.24
CA GLN A 367 -4.89 9.32 14.25
C GLN A 367 -4.39 10.50 13.41
N GLN A 368 -3.64 11.43 14.03
CA GLN A 368 -2.99 12.56 13.36
C GLN A 368 -2.02 12.07 12.28
N VAL A 369 -1.16 11.13 12.64
CA VAL A 369 -0.12 10.58 11.75
C VAL A 369 -0.74 9.78 10.59
N VAL A 370 -1.70 8.89 10.88
CA VAL A 370 -2.19 7.92 9.88
C VAL A 370 -3.45 8.37 9.14
N GLY A 371 -4.15 9.39 9.63
CA GLY A 371 -5.52 9.73 9.16
C GLY A 371 -5.64 9.90 7.65
N LYS A 372 -4.69 10.60 7.02
CA LYS A 372 -4.69 10.87 5.57
C LYS A 372 -4.34 9.64 4.73
N ALA A 373 -3.46 8.77 5.22
CA ALA A 373 -3.03 7.58 4.48
C ALA A 373 -4.00 6.39 4.64
N ARG A 374 -4.85 6.40 5.70
CA ARG A 374 -5.68 5.27 6.10
C ARG A 374 -6.62 4.77 5.00
N SER A 375 -7.38 5.66 4.38
CA SER A 375 -8.36 5.28 3.34
C SER A 375 -7.68 4.66 2.13
N GLY A 376 -6.57 5.23 1.65
CA GLY A 376 -5.79 4.69 0.54
C GLY A 376 -5.20 3.31 0.84
N LEU A 377 -4.56 3.15 2.02
CA LEU A 377 -3.95 1.89 2.42
C LEU A 377 -4.98 0.78 2.68
N LEU A 378 -6.14 1.09 3.27
CA LEU A 378 -7.22 0.12 3.43
C LEU A 378 -7.84 -0.29 2.09
N THR A 379 -7.95 0.63 1.13
CA THR A 379 -8.39 0.31 -0.23
C THR A 379 -7.40 -0.63 -0.93
N LEU A 380 -6.09 -0.37 -0.81
CA LEU A 380 -5.05 -1.25 -1.35
C LEU A 380 -5.05 -2.62 -0.68
N LEU A 381 -5.23 -2.69 0.65
CA LEU A 381 -5.35 -3.96 1.37
C LEU A 381 -6.57 -4.77 0.92
N GLY A 382 -7.71 -4.10 0.70
CA GLY A 382 -8.90 -4.73 0.13
C GLY A 382 -8.67 -5.24 -1.30
N ALA A 383 -7.97 -4.46 -2.11
CA ALA A 383 -7.63 -4.83 -3.50
C ALA A 383 -6.75 -6.08 -3.56
N VAL A 384 -5.67 -6.14 -2.76
CA VAL A 384 -4.82 -7.34 -2.73
C VAL A 384 -5.53 -8.54 -2.11
N GLY A 385 -6.45 -8.31 -1.16
CA GLY A 385 -7.33 -9.34 -0.62
C GLY A 385 -8.21 -9.97 -1.72
N PHE A 386 -8.76 -9.16 -2.63
CA PHE A 386 -9.52 -9.67 -3.78
C PHE A 386 -8.63 -10.46 -4.75
N VAL A 387 -7.39 -10.00 -5.02
CA VAL A 387 -6.42 -10.77 -5.83
C VAL A 387 -6.13 -12.13 -5.19
N LEU A 388 -5.97 -12.19 -3.88
CA LEU A 388 -5.78 -13.46 -3.16
C LEU A 388 -6.99 -14.37 -3.30
N LEU A 389 -8.22 -13.85 -3.14
CA LEU A 389 -9.44 -14.65 -3.31
C LEU A 389 -9.57 -15.20 -4.73
N ILE A 390 -9.21 -14.43 -5.76
CA ILE A 390 -9.16 -14.89 -7.16
C ILE A 390 -8.11 -16.00 -7.31
N ALA A 391 -6.90 -15.80 -6.78
CA ALA A 391 -5.84 -16.80 -6.80
C ALA A 391 -6.26 -18.11 -6.12
N CYS A 392 -6.93 -18.00 -4.98
CA CYS A 392 -7.47 -19.12 -4.24
C CYS A 392 -8.57 -19.88 -5.00
N ALA A 393 -9.48 -19.15 -5.65
CA ALA A 393 -10.54 -19.73 -6.48
C ALA A 393 -9.93 -20.50 -7.67
N ASN A 394 -8.89 -19.96 -8.30
CA ASN A 394 -8.15 -20.62 -9.36
C ASN A 394 -7.51 -21.94 -8.90
N VAL A 395 -6.83 -21.91 -7.75
CA VAL A 395 -6.20 -23.14 -7.20
C VAL A 395 -7.27 -24.14 -6.77
N ALA A 396 -8.39 -23.70 -6.18
CA ALA A 396 -9.51 -24.58 -5.86
C ALA A 396 -10.09 -25.23 -7.12
N ASN A 397 -10.27 -24.51 -8.23
CA ASN A 397 -10.71 -25.03 -9.51
C ASN A 397 -9.73 -26.09 -10.04
N LEU A 398 -8.42 -25.83 -9.94
CA LEU A 398 -7.37 -26.80 -10.34
C LEU A 398 -7.36 -28.06 -9.46
N LEU A 399 -7.53 -27.92 -8.13
CA LEU A 399 -7.62 -29.06 -7.20
C LEU A 399 -8.89 -29.89 -7.45
N LEU A 400 -10.02 -29.26 -7.75
CA LEU A 400 -11.26 -29.94 -8.12
C LEU A 400 -11.13 -30.70 -9.45
N ALA A 401 -10.43 -30.14 -10.44
CA ALA A 401 -10.17 -30.81 -11.70
C ALA A 401 -9.33 -32.07 -11.48
N ARG A 402 -8.29 -31.99 -10.64
CA ARG A 402 -7.42 -33.11 -10.27
C ARG A 402 -8.13 -34.17 -9.43
N GLY A 403 -9.00 -33.73 -8.51
CA GLY A 403 -9.83 -34.62 -7.68
C GLY A 403 -10.73 -35.51 -8.52
N ALA A 404 -11.35 -34.95 -9.56
CA ALA A 404 -12.19 -35.72 -10.48
C ALA A 404 -11.40 -36.76 -11.28
N ALA A 405 -10.17 -36.44 -11.74
CA ALA A 405 -9.29 -37.41 -12.41
C ALA A 405 -8.85 -38.59 -11.52
N ARG A 406 -8.92 -38.42 -10.19
CA ARG A 406 -8.54 -39.44 -9.18
C ARG A 406 -9.74 -40.14 -8.53
N GLN A 407 -10.95 -39.94 -9.00
CA GLN A 407 -12.14 -40.58 -8.40
C GLN A 407 -12.04 -42.12 -8.38
N ARG A 408 -11.55 -42.73 -9.44
CA ARG A 408 -11.30 -44.18 -9.47
C ARG A 408 -10.30 -44.63 -8.39
N GLU A 409 -9.21 -43.93 -8.20
CA GLU A 409 -8.20 -44.23 -7.17
C GLU A 409 -8.82 -44.11 -5.76
N MET A 410 -9.62 -43.08 -5.52
CA MET A 410 -10.29 -42.89 -4.23
C MET A 410 -11.38 -43.93 -3.95
N ALA A 411 -12.14 -44.32 -4.98
CA ALA A 411 -13.13 -45.40 -4.89
C ALA A 411 -12.48 -46.76 -4.52
N ILE A 412 -11.35 -47.12 -5.15
CA ILE A 412 -10.58 -48.34 -4.83
C ILE A 412 -10.08 -48.28 -3.38
N ARG A 413 -9.52 -47.16 -2.92
CA ARG A 413 -9.09 -47.00 -1.52
C ARG A 413 -10.24 -47.12 -0.53
N ALA A 414 -11.39 -46.52 -0.85
CA ALA A 414 -12.60 -46.58 -0.01
C ALA A 414 -13.12 -48.00 0.05
N ALA A 415 -13.09 -48.77 -1.07
CA ALA A 415 -13.44 -50.20 -1.13
C ALA A 415 -12.49 -51.07 -0.31
N LEU A 416 -11.21 -50.70 -0.22
CA LEU A 416 -10.18 -51.36 0.60
C LEU A 416 -10.22 -50.92 2.09
N GLY A 417 -11.27 -50.13 2.52
CA GLY A 417 -11.49 -49.81 3.94
C GLY A 417 -10.87 -48.48 4.40
N ALA A 418 -10.41 -47.60 3.51
CA ALA A 418 -9.90 -46.28 3.89
C ALA A 418 -11.05 -45.40 4.41
N GLY A 419 -11.00 -44.99 5.68
CA GLY A 419 -11.99 -44.11 6.31
C GLY A 419 -11.99 -42.73 5.71
N ARG A 420 -13.15 -42.09 5.67
CA ARG A 420 -13.33 -40.70 5.13
C ARG A 420 -12.37 -39.66 5.73
N SER A 421 -12.11 -39.74 7.04
CA SER A 421 -11.18 -38.86 7.76
C SER A 421 -9.73 -38.96 7.23
N ARG A 422 -9.29 -40.17 6.84
CA ARG A 422 -7.95 -40.38 6.28
C ARG A 422 -7.80 -39.74 4.89
N VAL A 423 -8.84 -39.84 4.05
CA VAL A 423 -8.87 -39.20 2.73
C VAL A 423 -8.84 -37.69 2.87
N ILE A 424 -9.67 -37.13 3.76
CA ILE A 424 -9.71 -35.66 4.01
C ILE A 424 -8.35 -35.19 4.52
N ARG A 425 -7.74 -35.88 5.51
CA ARG A 425 -6.44 -35.50 6.06
C ARG A 425 -5.35 -35.53 5.00
N GLN A 426 -5.31 -36.52 4.14
CA GLN A 426 -4.32 -36.64 3.08
C GLN A 426 -4.45 -35.49 2.07
N LEU A 427 -5.67 -35.16 1.58
CA LEU A 427 -5.90 -34.08 0.63
C LEU A 427 -5.61 -32.69 1.25
N LEU A 428 -5.94 -32.52 2.53
CA LEU A 428 -5.56 -31.31 3.28
C LEU A 428 -4.04 -31.18 3.41
N THR A 429 -3.33 -32.29 3.67
CA THR A 429 -1.87 -32.29 3.74
C THR A 429 -1.24 -31.91 2.39
N GLU A 430 -1.77 -32.43 1.26
CA GLU A 430 -1.33 -32.01 -0.09
C GLU A 430 -1.55 -30.51 -0.32
N SER A 431 -2.71 -29.97 0.08
CA SER A 431 -3.05 -28.55 -0.06
C SER A 431 -2.18 -27.66 0.85
N LEU A 432 -1.91 -28.10 2.09
CA LEU A 432 -1.03 -27.40 3.02
C LEU A 432 0.43 -27.39 2.55
N LEU A 433 0.93 -28.45 1.95
CA LEU A 433 2.26 -28.49 1.34
C LEU A 433 2.37 -27.51 0.17
N LEU A 434 1.35 -27.47 -0.70
CA LEU A 434 1.27 -26.49 -1.79
C LEU A 434 1.26 -25.06 -1.25
N ALA A 435 0.41 -24.78 -0.26
CA ALA A 435 0.29 -23.46 0.33
C ALA A 435 1.55 -23.03 1.10
N SER A 436 2.23 -23.96 1.78
CA SER A 436 3.49 -23.69 2.48
C SER A 436 4.63 -23.41 1.51
N SER A 437 4.73 -24.16 0.40
CA SER A 437 5.73 -23.88 -0.64
C SER A 437 5.46 -22.55 -1.35
N ALA A 438 4.19 -22.24 -1.61
CA ALA A 438 3.78 -20.93 -2.12
C ALA A 438 4.06 -19.81 -1.11
N GLY A 439 3.83 -20.05 0.19
CA GLY A 439 4.12 -19.11 1.27
C GLY A 439 5.61 -18.80 1.41
N ALA A 440 6.48 -19.81 1.26
CA ALA A 440 7.93 -19.60 1.25
C ALA A 440 8.38 -18.73 0.06
N LEU A 441 7.87 -19.01 -1.14
CA LEU A 441 8.14 -18.17 -2.32
C LEU A 441 7.52 -16.77 -2.17
N ALA A 442 6.31 -16.66 -1.59
CA ALA A 442 5.64 -15.40 -1.30
C ALA A 442 6.45 -14.53 -0.32
N ALA A 443 7.09 -15.12 0.69
CA ALA A 443 7.95 -14.40 1.62
C ALA A 443 9.17 -13.77 0.89
N LEU A 444 9.77 -14.49 -0.05
CA LEU A 444 10.85 -13.95 -0.91
C LEU A 444 10.33 -12.82 -1.80
N LEU A 445 9.18 -13.03 -2.45
CA LEU A 445 8.54 -12.01 -3.29
C LEU A 445 8.12 -10.77 -2.47
N ALA A 446 7.74 -10.94 -1.20
CA ALA A 446 7.40 -9.83 -0.32
C ALA A 446 8.63 -8.96 0.00
N VAL A 447 9.81 -9.56 0.22
CA VAL A 447 11.06 -8.82 0.43
C VAL A 447 11.37 -7.95 -0.80
N TRP A 448 11.40 -8.56 -2.00
CA TRP A 448 11.63 -7.83 -3.25
C TRP A 448 10.52 -6.78 -3.52
N GLY A 449 9.28 -7.14 -3.25
CA GLY A 449 8.14 -6.24 -3.41
C GLY A 449 8.24 -5.01 -2.50
N VAL A 450 8.68 -5.17 -1.26
CA VAL A 450 8.90 -4.05 -0.32
C VAL A 450 10.04 -3.17 -0.80
N ASP A 451 11.16 -3.72 -1.27
CA ASP A 451 12.27 -2.93 -1.80
C ASP A 451 11.85 -2.15 -3.05
N LEU A 452 11.09 -2.77 -3.96
CA LEU A 452 10.50 -2.08 -5.11
C LEU A 452 9.51 -0.99 -4.68
N LEU A 453 8.66 -1.26 -3.69
CA LEU A 453 7.73 -0.26 -3.16
C LEU A 453 8.46 0.96 -2.62
N ARG A 454 9.58 0.78 -1.91
CA ARG A 454 10.40 1.89 -1.37
C ARG A 454 10.87 2.86 -2.45
N THR A 455 11.13 2.39 -3.67
CA THR A 455 11.57 3.27 -4.78
C THR A 455 10.46 4.15 -5.36
N ILE A 456 9.20 3.77 -5.16
CA ILE A 456 8.02 4.47 -5.71
C ILE A 456 7.15 5.12 -4.63
N LEU A 457 7.52 4.96 -3.34
CA LEU A 457 6.78 5.55 -2.24
C LEU A 457 6.80 7.08 -2.32
N PRO A 458 5.67 7.73 -2.03
CA PRO A 458 5.63 9.19 -1.90
C PRO A 458 6.45 9.67 -0.70
N ASP A 459 7.19 10.77 -0.84
CA ASP A 459 7.97 11.40 0.25
C ASP A 459 7.09 11.84 1.44
N ASN A 460 5.79 12.03 1.21
CA ASN A 460 4.83 12.45 2.22
C ASN A 460 4.09 11.29 2.91
N LEU A 461 4.48 10.03 2.65
CA LEU A 461 3.92 8.90 3.36
C LEU A 461 4.52 8.83 4.78
N PRO A 462 3.70 8.82 5.84
CA PRO A 462 4.20 8.68 7.19
C PRO A 462 5.03 7.40 7.35
N ARG A 463 6.18 7.49 8.02
CA ARG A 463 7.03 6.34 8.35
C ARG A 463 7.49 5.50 7.16
N ALA A 464 7.66 6.11 5.99
CA ALA A 464 8.14 5.41 4.80
C ALA A 464 9.48 4.69 5.04
N ASP A 465 10.36 5.30 5.84
CA ASP A 465 11.69 4.76 6.19
C ASP A 465 11.61 3.49 7.09
N GLU A 466 10.50 3.32 7.83
CA GLU A 466 10.29 2.16 8.71
C GLU A 466 9.65 0.96 8.00
N ILE A 467 9.27 1.11 6.72
CA ILE A 467 8.64 0.03 5.96
C ILE A 467 9.68 -1.05 5.71
N GLY A 468 9.42 -2.26 6.21
CA GLY A 468 10.31 -3.40 6.08
C GLY A 468 9.59 -4.71 6.36
N VAL A 469 10.23 -5.81 5.99
CA VAL A 469 9.73 -7.15 6.30
C VAL A 469 10.24 -7.55 7.68
N ASP A 470 9.37 -7.49 8.67
CA ASP A 470 9.63 -7.90 10.05
C ASP A 470 8.99 -9.27 10.35
N PHE A 471 9.20 -9.74 11.57
CA PHE A 471 8.66 -11.03 11.99
C PHE A 471 7.12 -11.05 12.00
N ARG A 472 6.43 -9.92 12.13
CA ARG A 472 4.96 -9.82 12.04
C ARG A 472 4.48 -10.07 10.62
N VAL A 473 5.23 -9.57 9.62
CA VAL A 473 4.96 -9.82 8.21
C VAL A 473 5.16 -11.30 7.87
N PHE A 474 6.23 -11.94 8.39
CA PHE A 474 6.40 -13.40 8.23
C PHE A 474 5.29 -14.19 8.90
N GLY A 475 4.89 -13.80 10.11
CA GLY A 475 3.75 -14.40 10.82
C GLY A 475 2.44 -14.26 10.04
N PHE A 476 2.17 -13.09 9.50
CA PHE A 476 1.02 -12.84 8.63
C PHE A 476 1.06 -13.71 7.38
N THR A 477 2.20 -13.77 6.68
CA THR A 477 2.39 -14.61 5.48
C THR A 477 2.13 -16.09 5.79
N LEU A 478 2.64 -16.58 6.92
CA LEU A 478 2.41 -17.96 7.36
C LEU A 478 0.92 -18.22 7.64
N VAL A 479 0.27 -17.35 8.40
CA VAL A 479 -1.17 -17.46 8.73
C VAL A 479 -2.03 -17.44 7.46
N VAL A 480 -1.78 -16.51 6.56
CA VAL A 480 -2.51 -16.41 5.29
C VAL A 480 -2.29 -17.66 4.44
N SER A 481 -1.05 -18.17 4.36
CA SER A 481 -0.73 -19.40 3.62
C SER A 481 -1.46 -20.62 4.18
N LEU A 482 -1.44 -20.79 5.50
CA LEU A 482 -2.13 -21.92 6.16
C LEU A 482 -3.65 -21.81 6.01
N LEU A 483 -4.23 -20.63 6.23
CA LEU A 483 -5.67 -20.40 6.05
C LEU A 483 -6.10 -20.67 4.61
N THR A 484 -5.34 -20.21 3.63
CA THR A 484 -5.56 -20.46 2.21
C THR A 484 -5.54 -21.97 1.92
N GLY A 485 -4.51 -22.68 2.39
CA GLY A 485 -4.39 -24.14 2.23
C GLY A 485 -5.56 -24.91 2.85
N ILE A 486 -6.02 -24.50 4.04
CA ILE A 486 -7.15 -25.13 4.74
C ILE A 486 -8.48 -24.81 4.04
N LEU A 487 -8.79 -23.53 3.84
CA LEU A 487 -10.11 -23.10 3.30
C LEU A 487 -10.36 -23.67 1.90
N PHE A 488 -9.36 -23.58 1.02
CA PHE A 488 -9.50 -24.00 -0.37
C PHE A 488 -9.12 -25.48 -0.59
N GLY A 489 -8.44 -26.13 0.34
CA GLY A 489 -8.21 -27.58 0.35
C GLY A 489 -9.37 -28.38 0.96
N LEU A 490 -10.11 -27.79 1.92
CA LEU A 490 -11.19 -28.50 2.63
C LEU A 490 -12.39 -28.80 1.73
N ILE A 491 -12.77 -27.88 0.86
CA ILE A 491 -13.94 -28.06 -0.02
C ILE A 491 -13.74 -29.22 -1.00
N PRO A 492 -12.62 -29.31 -1.78
CA PRO A 492 -12.33 -30.46 -2.61
C PRO A 492 -12.21 -31.77 -1.81
N ALA A 493 -11.61 -31.73 -0.61
CA ALA A 493 -11.43 -32.90 0.24
C ALA A 493 -12.78 -33.45 0.74
N LEU A 494 -13.72 -32.58 1.15
CA LEU A 494 -15.06 -32.97 1.56
C LEU A 494 -15.86 -33.54 0.40
N GLN A 495 -15.73 -32.98 -0.80
CA GLN A 495 -16.41 -33.48 -1.98
C GLN A 495 -15.87 -34.85 -2.42
N ALA A 496 -14.54 -35.02 -2.43
CA ALA A 496 -13.89 -36.29 -2.79
C ALA A 496 -14.22 -37.43 -1.78
N SER A 497 -14.49 -37.06 -0.52
CA SER A 497 -14.83 -38.05 0.53
C SER A 497 -16.30 -38.56 0.50
N ARG A 498 -17.18 -37.93 -0.28
CA ARG A 498 -18.61 -38.26 -0.40
C ARG A 498 -18.92 -39.18 -1.59
N THR A 499 -17.91 -39.77 -2.24
CA THR A 499 -18.10 -40.62 -3.43
C THR A 499 -18.82 -41.93 -3.01
N ASP A 500 -19.97 -42.20 -3.62
CA ASP A 500 -20.74 -43.41 -3.37
C ASP A 500 -20.14 -44.57 -4.18
N ILE A 501 -19.62 -45.59 -3.48
CA ILE A 501 -18.89 -46.74 -4.06
C ILE A 501 -19.77 -47.52 -5.03
N ASN A 502 -21.10 -47.59 -4.77
CA ASN A 502 -22.04 -48.33 -5.58
C ASN A 502 -22.34 -47.63 -6.93
N GLU A 503 -22.35 -46.30 -6.97
CA GLU A 503 -22.55 -45.54 -8.22
C GLU A 503 -21.30 -45.57 -9.11
N THR A 504 -20.10 -45.51 -8.51
CA THR A 504 -18.82 -45.48 -9.26
C THR A 504 -18.41 -46.82 -9.86
N LEU A 505 -18.83 -47.93 -9.26
CA LEU A 505 -18.54 -49.30 -9.74
C LEU A 505 -19.63 -49.83 -10.72
N LYS A 506 -20.86 -49.29 -10.64
CA LYS A 506 -21.95 -49.68 -11.56
C LYS A 506 -21.99 -48.89 -12.88
N GLU A 507 -21.32 -47.75 -12.95
CA GLU A 507 -21.32 -46.86 -14.13
C GLU A 507 -20.14 -47.14 -15.08
N GLY A 508 -20.16 -48.26 -15.74
CA GLY A 508 -19.56 -48.40 -17.03
C GLY A 508 -20.50 -47.76 -18.08
N GLY A 509 -20.67 -46.45 -18.14
CA GLY A 509 -21.24 -45.88 -19.35
C GLY A 509 -22.39 -44.87 -19.32
N ARG A 510 -22.90 -44.35 -18.17
CA ARG A 510 -23.90 -43.26 -18.21
C ARG A 510 -23.69 -42.27 -17.09
N SER A 511 -23.15 -41.10 -17.44
CA SER A 511 -22.89 -39.96 -16.57
C SER A 511 -24.16 -39.18 -16.20
N SER A 512 -24.72 -39.40 -15.02
CA SER A 512 -25.72 -38.49 -14.45
C SER A 512 -25.40 -37.90 -13.08
N GLY A 513 -24.21 -38.24 -12.50
CA GLY A 513 -23.78 -37.81 -11.19
C GLY A 513 -23.13 -36.40 -11.07
N GLY A 514 -23.06 -35.59 -12.15
CA GLY A 514 -22.20 -34.40 -12.23
C GLY A 514 -22.78 -33.04 -11.85
N SER A 515 -24.05 -32.93 -11.43
CA SER A 515 -24.70 -31.61 -11.32
C SER A 515 -24.16 -30.73 -10.17
N GLY A 516 -23.75 -31.31 -9.05
CA GLY A 516 -23.24 -30.58 -7.91
C GLY A 516 -21.81 -30.05 -8.09
N HIS A 517 -20.93 -30.84 -8.72
CA HIS A 517 -19.53 -30.47 -9.02
C HIS A 517 -19.44 -29.30 -10.00
N ASN A 518 -20.25 -29.33 -11.04
CA ASN A 518 -20.28 -28.27 -12.07
C ASN A 518 -20.85 -26.95 -11.53
N ARG A 519 -21.79 -26.98 -10.59
CA ARG A 519 -22.35 -25.75 -9.97
C ARG A 519 -21.30 -25.03 -9.12
N PHE A 520 -20.53 -25.76 -8.32
CA PHE A 520 -19.52 -25.13 -7.44
C PHE A 520 -18.37 -24.49 -8.25
N ARG A 521 -17.89 -25.17 -9.30
CA ARG A 521 -16.90 -24.59 -10.23
C ARG A 521 -17.44 -23.35 -10.94
N GLY A 522 -18.69 -23.41 -11.37
CA GLY A 522 -19.37 -22.24 -11.95
C GLY A 522 -19.42 -21.06 -10.98
N LEU A 523 -19.70 -21.31 -9.69
CA LEU A 523 -19.70 -20.29 -8.63
C LEU A 523 -18.30 -19.65 -8.45
N LEU A 524 -17.23 -20.44 -8.47
CA LEU A 524 -15.86 -19.93 -8.38
C LEU A 524 -15.52 -19.01 -9.55
N VAL A 525 -15.85 -19.41 -10.79
CA VAL A 525 -15.65 -18.56 -11.98
C VAL A 525 -16.47 -17.27 -11.89
N VAL A 526 -17.73 -17.34 -11.46
CA VAL A 526 -18.59 -16.17 -11.26
C VAL A 526 -17.95 -15.22 -10.24
N SER A 527 -17.44 -15.75 -9.11
CA SER A 527 -16.78 -14.93 -8.09
C SER A 527 -15.47 -14.30 -8.59
N GLU A 528 -14.65 -15.04 -9.35
CA GLU A 528 -13.42 -14.52 -9.98
C GLU A 528 -13.71 -13.36 -10.93
N VAL A 529 -14.69 -13.54 -11.82
CA VAL A 529 -15.11 -12.49 -12.77
C VAL A 529 -15.66 -11.28 -12.03
N ALA A 530 -16.47 -11.48 -11.00
CA ALA A 530 -17.05 -10.40 -10.21
C ALA A 530 -15.97 -9.59 -9.46
N LEU A 531 -15.04 -10.27 -8.78
CA LEU A 531 -13.95 -9.62 -8.04
C LEU A 531 -12.98 -8.90 -9.00
N ALA A 532 -12.64 -9.52 -10.14
CA ALA A 532 -11.80 -8.89 -11.15
C ALA A 532 -12.46 -7.64 -11.73
N LEU A 533 -13.77 -7.66 -11.97
CA LEU A 533 -14.52 -6.49 -12.45
C LEU A 533 -14.48 -5.35 -11.44
N VAL A 534 -14.69 -5.62 -10.15
CA VAL A 534 -14.62 -4.60 -9.08
C VAL A 534 -13.25 -3.94 -9.06
N LEU A 535 -12.17 -4.72 -9.14
CA LEU A 535 -10.81 -4.19 -9.17
C LEU A 535 -10.54 -3.35 -10.41
N LEU A 536 -10.95 -3.85 -11.57
CA LEU A 536 -10.78 -3.15 -12.84
C LEU A 536 -11.57 -1.83 -12.88
N VAL A 537 -12.80 -1.80 -12.36
CA VAL A 537 -13.60 -0.57 -12.25
C VAL A 537 -12.92 0.42 -11.31
N GLY A 538 -12.43 -0.04 -10.14
CA GLY A 538 -11.68 0.81 -9.22
C GLY A 538 -10.43 1.42 -9.87
N ALA A 539 -9.63 0.59 -10.55
CA ALA A 539 -8.44 1.04 -11.28
C ALA A 539 -8.78 2.02 -12.43
N GLY A 540 -9.84 1.73 -13.19
CA GLY A 540 -10.31 2.57 -14.29
C GLY A 540 -10.80 3.95 -13.81
N LEU A 541 -11.55 4.01 -12.70
CA LEU A 541 -11.97 5.27 -12.09
C LEU A 541 -10.77 6.09 -11.59
N MET A 542 -9.79 5.44 -10.93
CA MET A 542 -8.58 6.10 -10.47
C MET A 542 -7.73 6.62 -11.66
N LEU A 543 -7.62 5.84 -12.74
CA LEU A 543 -6.92 6.25 -13.95
C LEU A 543 -7.57 7.48 -14.57
N ARG A 544 -8.89 7.46 -14.73
CA ARG A 544 -9.64 8.60 -15.28
C ARG A 544 -9.54 9.84 -14.39
N SER A 545 -9.65 9.65 -13.07
CA SER A 545 -9.44 10.71 -12.08
C SER A 545 -8.03 11.33 -12.18
N PHE A 546 -7.01 10.48 -12.34
CA PHE A 546 -5.64 10.94 -12.50
C PHE A 546 -5.41 11.70 -13.82
N VAL A 547 -5.95 11.20 -14.93
CA VAL A 547 -5.87 11.89 -16.24
C VAL A 547 -6.56 13.25 -16.16
N ARG A 548 -7.73 13.36 -15.53
CA ARG A 548 -8.40 14.65 -15.31
C ARG A 548 -7.58 15.58 -14.45
N LEU A 549 -6.99 15.07 -13.37
CA LEU A 549 -6.13 15.88 -12.51
C LEU A 549 -4.91 16.43 -13.27
N MET A 550 -4.28 15.60 -14.10
CA MET A 550 -3.13 16.03 -14.92
C MET A 550 -3.52 16.99 -16.07
N SER A 551 -4.79 17.04 -16.43
CA SER A 551 -5.32 18.00 -17.41
C SER A 551 -5.73 19.35 -16.80
N VAL A 552 -5.65 19.49 -15.46
CA VAL A 552 -5.93 20.76 -14.78
C VAL A 552 -4.82 21.75 -15.11
N ASP A 553 -5.19 22.93 -15.60
CA ASP A 553 -4.26 24.03 -15.79
C ASP A 553 -3.78 24.55 -14.42
N PRO A 554 -2.47 24.44 -14.10
CA PRO A 554 -1.94 24.99 -12.86
C PRO A 554 -1.96 26.54 -12.80
N GLY A 555 -2.26 27.22 -13.92
CA GLY A 555 -2.22 28.67 -14.05
C GLY A 555 -0.80 29.22 -14.21
N LEU A 556 0.20 28.38 -14.42
CA LEU A 556 1.60 28.69 -14.66
C LEU A 556 2.23 27.66 -15.60
N ASP A 557 3.34 28.02 -16.24
CA ASP A 557 4.13 27.09 -17.06
C ASP A 557 5.31 26.52 -16.25
N PRO A 558 5.27 25.20 -15.85
CA PRO A 558 6.31 24.60 -15.03
C PRO A 558 7.57 24.21 -15.81
N GLN A 559 7.53 24.21 -17.16
CA GLN A 559 8.62 23.67 -18.00
C GLN A 559 9.89 24.52 -17.88
N ASN A 560 11.01 23.83 -17.75
CA ASN A 560 12.35 24.44 -17.71
C ASN A 560 12.50 25.54 -16.64
N VAL A 561 11.87 25.38 -15.48
CA VAL A 561 11.98 26.34 -14.37
C VAL A 561 12.71 25.68 -13.21
N LEU A 562 13.86 26.26 -12.84
CA LEU A 562 14.60 25.93 -11.62
C LEU A 562 14.00 26.72 -10.45
N THR A 563 13.90 26.07 -9.29
CA THR A 563 13.51 26.71 -8.03
C THR A 563 14.56 26.48 -6.98
N MET A 564 14.89 27.51 -6.20
CA MET A 564 15.88 27.46 -5.12
C MET A 564 15.45 28.37 -3.98
N ASP A 565 15.54 27.87 -2.76
CA ASP A 565 15.25 28.66 -1.57
C ASP A 565 16.46 29.44 -1.10
N ILE A 566 16.29 30.73 -0.87
CA ILE A 566 17.27 31.62 -0.27
C ILE A 566 16.68 32.24 0.98
N ARG A 567 17.31 31.94 2.11
CA ARG A 567 16.89 32.48 3.41
C ARG A 567 18.02 33.32 3.99
N LEU A 568 17.85 34.62 3.94
CA LEU A 568 18.82 35.56 4.47
C LEU A 568 19.01 35.40 5.98
N LEU A 569 20.25 35.52 6.42
CA LEU A 569 20.62 35.39 7.84
C LEU A 569 19.92 36.44 8.67
N ARG A 570 19.18 35.98 9.70
CA ARG A 570 18.51 36.89 10.62
C ARG A 570 19.53 37.76 11.37
N GLY A 571 19.21 39.06 11.50
CA GLY A 571 20.08 40.02 12.19
C GLY A 571 21.23 40.59 11.32
N LYS A 572 21.64 39.90 10.23
CA LYS A 572 22.66 40.40 9.30
C LYS A 572 22.09 41.46 8.34
N TYR A 573 20.86 41.31 7.92
CA TYR A 573 20.22 42.17 6.91
C TYR A 573 19.02 42.93 7.48
N GLN A 574 19.12 44.31 7.43
CA GLN A 574 17.98 45.17 7.64
C GLN A 574 16.97 45.06 6.48
N PRO A 575 15.70 45.47 6.60
CA PRO A 575 14.71 45.35 5.57
C PRO A 575 15.15 45.92 4.20
N SER A 576 15.77 47.06 4.17
CA SER A 576 16.33 47.69 2.92
C SER A 576 17.45 46.86 2.30
N GLN A 577 18.29 46.26 3.15
CA GLN A 577 19.40 45.40 2.70
C GLN A 577 18.88 44.04 2.15
N GLN A 578 17.75 43.53 2.68
CA GLN A 578 17.07 42.36 2.13
C GLN A 578 16.61 42.62 0.70
N VAL A 579 15.98 43.77 0.48
CA VAL A 579 15.57 44.22 -0.87
C VAL A 579 16.77 44.34 -1.80
N ALA A 580 17.83 45.03 -1.36
CA ALA A 580 19.05 45.23 -2.16
C ALA A 580 19.72 43.90 -2.53
N PHE A 581 19.77 42.94 -1.60
CA PHE A 581 20.34 41.60 -1.86
C PHE A 581 19.60 40.88 -3.00
N PHE A 582 18.25 40.81 -2.93
CA PHE A 582 17.48 40.14 -3.98
C PHE A 582 17.50 40.89 -5.30
N GLN A 583 17.49 42.21 -5.29
CA GLN A 583 17.61 43.03 -6.52
C GLN A 583 18.97 42.79 -7.21
N GLN A 584 20.08 42.88 -6.45
CA GLN A 584 21.41 42.63 -6.98
C GLN A 584 21.56 41.19 -7.49
N LEU A 585 20.99 40.20 -6.79
CA LEU A 585 21.01 38.81 -7.22
C LEU A 585 20.25 38.63 -8.54
N LEU A 586 19.01 39.13 -8.63
CA LEU A 586 18.21 39.02 -9.86
C LEU A 586 18.86 39.73 -11.05
N GLU A 587 19.49 40.87 -10.86
CA GLU A 587 20.26 41.57 -11.89
C GLU A 587 21.43 40.75 -12.41
N ARG A 588 22.24 40.17 -11.51
CA ARG A 588 23.37 39.28 -11.87
C ARG A 588 22.91 38.03 -12.59
N LEU A 589 21.80 37.43 -12.15
CA LEU A 589 21.23 36.28 -12.81
C LEU A 589 20.76 36.54 -14.23
N ARG A 590 20.20 37.69 -14.49
CA ARG A 590 19.79 38.09 -15.87
C ARG A 590 20.95 38.09 -16.87
N ALA A 591 22.20 38.25 -16.39
CA ALA A 591 23.39 38.20 -17.19
C ALA A 591 23.96 36.80 -17.46
N LEU A 592 23.40 35.75 -16.83
CA LEU A 592 23.89 34.37 -17.00
C LEU A 592 23.48 33.80 -18.38
N PRO A 593 24.39 33.17 -19.10
CA PRO A 593 24.07 32.53 -20.38
C PRO A 593 23.14 31.32 -20.13
N GLY A 594 22.14 31.14 -21.01
CA GLY A 594 21.15 30.06 -20.91
C GLY A 594 19.97 30.37 -19.97
N LEU A 595 19.95 31.55 -19.34
CA LEU A 595 18.80 32.03 -18.56
C LEU A 595 17.90 32.91 -19.39
N GLN A 596 16.62 32.56 -19.51
CA GLN A 596 15.61 33.36 -20.18
C GLN A 596 15.05 34.50 -19.28
N SER A 597 14.75 34.15 -18.04
CA SER A 597 14.22 35.09 -17.04
C SER A 597 14.39 34.53 -15.64
N ALA A 598 14.50 35.43 -14.65
CA ALA A 598 14.55 35.10 -13.24
C ALA A 598 13.59 35.99 -12.44
N GLY A 599 12.98 35.39 -11.43
CA GLY A 599 12.11 36.06 -10.47
C GLY A 599 12.26 35.46 -9.09
N ALA A 600 11.60 36.08 -8.14
CA ALA A 600 11.55 35.58 -6.76
C ALA A 600 10.13 35.62 -6.21
N VAL A 601 9.78 34.69 -5.37
CA VAL A 601 8.43 34.55 -4.77
C VAL A 601 8.49 33.95 -3.36
N TYR A 602 7.55 34.33 -2.52
CA TYR A 602 7.25 33.65 -1.26
C TYR A 602 5.76 33.77 -0.91
N PRO A 603 5.11 32.64 -0.52
CA PRO A 603 5.49 31.23 -0.74
C PRO A 603 5.40 30.83 -2.22
N LEU A 604 6.24 29.84 -2.60
CA LEU A 604 6.23 29.27 -3.95
C LEU A 604 4.91 28.50 -4.21
N PRO A 605 4.30 28.59 -5.40
CA PRO A 605 3.21 27.72 -5.82
C PRO A 605 3.59 26.23 -5.71
N LEU A 606 2.61 25.35 -5.38
CA LEU A 606 2.77 23.91 -5.23
C LEU A 606 3.75 23.47 -4.11
N SER A 607 4.21 24.38 -3.26
CA SER A 607 5.05 24.06 -2.10
C SER A 607 4.28 23.44 -0.94
N GLY A 608 2.93 23.42 -1.00
CA GLY A 608 2.07 22.99 0.10
C GLY A 608 1.94 24.02 1.23
N MET A 609 2.63 25.17 1.15
CA MET A 609 2.49 26.25 2.12
C MET A 609 1.27 27.11 1.77
N GLU A 610 0.42 27.33 2.76
CA GLU A 610 -0.74 28.23 2.64
C GLU A 610 -0.72 29.22 3.80
N GLU A 611 -0.61 30.47 3.48
CA GLU A 611 -0.74 31.57 4.42
C GLU A 611 -2.06 32.29 4.19
N GLY A 612 -2.60 32.91 5.22
CA GLY A 612 -3.83 33.71 5.13
C GLY A 612 -3.65 35.06 5.81
N MET A 613 -4.02 36.12 5.13
CA MET A 613 -3.97 37.48 5.63
C MET A 613 -5.37 38.11 5.60
N GLY A 614 -5.80 38.66 6.73
CA GLY A 614 -7.05 39.42 6.84
C GLY A 614 -6.93 40.77 6.18
N PHE A 615 -7.99 41.23 5.49
CA PHE A 615 -7.98 42.52 4.80
C PHE A 615 -9.32 43.25 4.89
N GLY A 616 -9.27 44.57 4.73
CA GLY A 616 -10.41 45.48 4.53
C GLY A 616 -10.49 45.97 3.10
N VAL A 617 -11.69 46.30 2.61
CA VAL A 617 -11.93 46.89 1.28
C VAL A 617 -12.45 48.31 1.48
N GLU A 618 -11.88 49.29 0.76
CA GLU A 618 -12.29 50.69 0.86
C GLU A 618 -13.76 50.88 0.46
N GLY A 619 -14.49 51.64 1.26
CA GLY A 619 -15.91 51.91 1.03
C GLY A 619 -16.85 50.75 1.44
N GLN A 620 -16.33 49.63 1.86
CA GLN A 620 -17.14 48.51 2.40
C GLN A 620 -17.11 48.47 3.94
N PRO A 621 -18.24 48.18 4.60
CA PRO A 621 -18.26 48.05 6.05
C PRO A 621 -17.29 46.95 6.49
N PRO A 622 -16.67 47.09 7.70
CA PRO A 622 -15.87 46.03 8.23
C PRO A 622 -16.71 44.74 8.33
N PRO A 623 -16.12 43.58 8.14
CA PRO A 623 -16.84 42.32 8.27
C PRO A 623 -17.45 42.20 9.68
N ALA A 624 -18.56 41.48 9.81
CA ALA A 624 -19.21 41.25 11.09
C ALA A 624 -18.22 40.68 12.13
N PRO A 625 -18.37 40.99 13.41
CA PRO A 625 -17.51 40.46 14.43
C PRO A 625 -17.43 38.92 14.38
N GLY A 626 -16.21 38.38 14.23
CA GLY A 626 -15.96 36.94 13.99
C GLY A 626 -15.82 36.54 12.53
N GLU A 627 -16.25 37.36 11.58
CA GLU A 627 -15.98 37.18 10.17
C GLU A 627 -14.70 37.96 9.78
N ARG A 628 -13.87 37.37 8.93
CA ARG A 628 -12.68 38.01 8.35
C ARG A 628 -12.65 37.74 6.87
N ARG A 629 -12.49 38.83 6.07
CA ARG A 629 -12.05 38.66 4.70
C ARG A 629 -10.63 38.16 4.73
N ASN A 630 -10.32 37.07 4.04
CA ASN A 630 -9.01 36.48 4.05
C ASN A 630 -8.55 36.13 2.64
N ALA A 631 -7.29 36.44 2.31
CA ALA A 631 -6.67 36.06 1.06
C ALA A 631 -5.22 35.62 1.29
N GLY A 632 -4.68 34.79 0.40
CA GLY A 632 -3.31 34.30 0.49
C GLY A 632 -2.32 35.36 0.05
N PRO A 633 -1.41 35.84 0.92
CA PRO A 633 -0.38 36.79 0.52
C PRO A 633 0.74 36.09 -0.26
N ARG A 634 1.28 36.80 -1.26
CA ARG A 634 2.45 36.38 -2.05
C ARG A 634 3.38 37.60 -2.24
N TRP A 635 4.63 37.44 -1.85
CA TRP A 635 5.67 38.44 -2.07
C TRP A 635 6.40 38.08 -3.36
N VAL A 636 6.43 38.96 -4.33
CA VAL A 636 6.95 38.65 -5.67
C VAL A 636 7.87 39.73 -6.20
N SER A 637 8.84 39.34 -7.02
CA SER A 637 9.61 40.26 -7.83
C SER A 637 8.83 40.69 -9.09
N PRO A 638 9.19 41.80 -9.74
CA PRO A 638 8.51 42.27 -10.96
C PRO A 638 8.44 41.19 -12.06
N ASP A 639 9.56 40.45 -12.30
CA ASP A 639 9.65 39.45 -13.36
C ASP A 639 9.00 38.10 -13.00
N TYR A 640 8.45 37.93 -11.80
CA TYR A 640 7.83 36.66 -11.35
C TYR A 640 6.75 36.15 -12.30
N PHE A 641 5.80 37.04 -12.68
CA PHE A 641 4.69 36.69 -13.58
C PHE A 641 5.20 36.29 -14.98
N LYS A 642 6.19 37.00 -15.50
CA LYS A 642 6.87 36.67 -16.77
C LYS A 642 7.59 35.33 -16.70
N THR A 643 8.35 35.06 -15.61
CA THR A 643 9.14 33.87 -15.45
C THR A 643 8.28 32.60 -15.37
N LEU A 644 7.15 32.67 -14.68
CA LEU A 644 6.19 31.57 -14.61
C LEU A 644 5.11 31.58 -15.69
N LYS A 645 5.16 32.59 -16.61
CA LYS A 645 4.16 32.81 -17.67
C LYS A 645 2.72 32.90 -17.13
N ILE A 646 2.55 33.56 -15.97
CA ILE A 646 1.23 33.83 -15.39
C ILE A 646 0.58 34.94 -16.16
N GLN A 647 -0.62 34.70 -16.69
CA GLN A 647 -1.31 35.65 -17.58
C GLN A 647 -1.87 36.84 -16.80
N LEU A 648 -1.55 38.04 -17.24
CA LEU A 648 -2.23 39.27 -16.81
C LEU A 648 -3.59 39.38 -17.53
N LEU A 649 -4.67 39.56 -16.75
CA LEU A 649 -6.04 39.68 -17.28
C LEU A 649 -6.47 41.14 -17.42
N LYS A 650 -6.11 42.00 -16.44
CA LYS A 650 -6.43 43.43 -16.43
C LYS A 650 -5.31 44.24 -15.78
N GLY A 651 -5.18 45.51 -16.14
CA GLY A 651 -4.22 46.40 -15.53
C GLY A 651 -2.77 46.19 -15.96
N ARG A 652 -1.83 46.26 -15.01
CA ARG A 652 -0.40 46.03 -15.21
C ARG A 652 0.23 45.13 -14.19
N VAL A 653 1.36 44.55 -14.50
CA VAL A 653 2.25 43.86 -13.53
C VAL A 653 3.11 44.91 -12.79
N PHE A 654 3.83 44.43 -11.76
CA PHE A 654 4.78 45.27 -11.04
C PHE A 654 5.97 45.66 -11.94
N THR A 655 6.51 46.83 -11.67
CA THR A 655 7.72 47.36 -12.29
C THR A 655 8.78 47.66 -11.25
N GLU A 656 10.00 47.94 -11.66
CA GLU A 656 11.07 48.40 -10.75
C GLU A 656 10.74 49.72 -10.06
N GLY A 657 9.83 50.53 -10.66
CA GLY A 657 9.32 51.78 -10.08
C GLY A 657 8.36 51.58 -8.89
N ASP A 658 7.83 50.35 -8.66
CA ASP A 658 6.98 50.06 -7.49
C ASP A 658 7.87 49.76 -6.26
N GLY A 659 8.75 50.71 -5.91
CA GLY A 659 9.72 50.62 -4.80
C GLY A 659 9.11 51.03 -3.44
N GLY A 660 9.98 51.06 -2.41
CA GLY A 660 9.56 51.33 -1.03
C GLY A 660 8.95 52.73 -0.85
N ASP A 661 9.40 53.73 -1.61
CA ASP A 661 8.96 55.11 -1.54
C ASP A 661 7.79 55.47 -2.52
N SER A 662 7.38 54.53 -3.36
CA SER A 662 6.26 54.69 -4.27
C SER A 662 4.92 54.37 -3.58
N PRO A 663 3.78 54.85 -4.14
CA PRO A 663 2.47 54.52 -3.59
C PRO A 663 2.29 53.03 -3.42
N PRO A 664 1.73 52.57 -2.29
CA PRO A 664 1.54 51.16 -2.00
C PRO A 664 0.58 50.51 -3.01
N VAL A 665 1.04 49.45 -3.69
CA VAL A 665 0.29 48.74 -4.72
C VAL A 665 0.17 47.23 -4.42
N LEU A 666 -0.83 46.60 -5.04
CA LEU A 666 -0.99 45.17 -5.03
C LEU A 666 -1.62 44.65 -6.33
N ILE A 667 -1.41 43.38 -6.62
CA ILE A 667 -2.07 42.63 -7.70
C ILE A 667 -2.93 41.55 -7.04
N ILE A 668 -4.10 41.27 -7.61
CA ILE A 668 -5.00 40.21 -7.12
C ILE A 668 -5.20 39.15 -8.20
N ASN A 669 -5.67 37.95 -7.79
CA ASN A 669 -6.07 36.92 -8.74
C ASN A 669 -7.55 37.05 -9.14
N GLU A 670 -7.95 36.32 -10.17
CA GLU A 670 -9.30 36.35 -10.75
C GLU A 670 -10.37 35.92 -9.72
N VAL A 671 -10.11 34.89 -8.87
CA VAL A 671 -11.05 34.49 -7.81
C VAL A 671 -11.31 35.61 -6.84
N MET A 672 -10.29 36.36 -6.42
CA MET A 672 -10.46 37.49 -5.51
C MET A 672 -11.28 38.60 -6.16
N ALA A 673 -10.99 38.91 -7.43
CA ALA A 673 -11.73 39.91 -8.20
C ALA A 673 -13.22 39.54 -8.31
N ARG A 674 -13.52 38.29 -8.69
CA ARG A 674 -14.90 37.77 -8.77
C ARG A 674 -15.63 37.77 -7.44
N GLN A 675 -14.96 37.43 -6.34
CA GLN A 675 -15.59 37.25 -5.02
C GLN A 675 -15.95 38.63 -4.39
N TYR A 676 -15.13 39.66 -4.57
CA TYR A 676 -15.27 40.90 -3.84
C TYR A 676 -15.70 42.10 -4.72
N TRP A 677 -15.58 41.97 -6.06
CA TRP A 677 -15.94 43.00 -7.05
C TRP A 677 -16.73 42.40 -8.23
N GLN A 678 -17.80 41.64 -7.94
CA GLN A 678 -18.55 40.83 -8.96
C GLN A 678 -19.02 41.64 -10.17
N ASN A 679 -19.39 42.91 -10.00
CA ASN A 679 -19.94 43.78 -11.04
C ASN A 679 -19.16 45.11 -11.19
N GLU A 680 -17.98 45.22 -10.56
CA GLU A 680 -17.17 46.41 -10.55
C GLU A 680 -15.76 46.11 -11.07
N ASP A 681 -15.09 47.11 -11.59
CA ASP A 681 -13.66 46.98 -11.92
C ASP A 681 -12.84 47.12 -10.63
N PRO A 682 -12.02 46.11 -10.29
CA PRO A 682 -11.17 46.17 -9.11
C PRO A 682 -9.95 47.10 -9.28
N ILE A 683 -9.58 47.47 -10.53
CA ILE A 683 -8.42 48.32 -10.80
C ILE A 683 -8.66 49.71 -10.20
N GLY A 684 -7.67 50.28 -9.51
CA GLY A 684 -7.76 51.54 -8.78
C GLY A 684 -8.48 51.48 -7.43
N ARG A 685 -9.13 50.34 -7.09
CA ARG A 685 -9.71 50.14 -5.75
C ARG A 685 -8.62 49.86 -4.75
N ARG A 686 -8.87 50.18 -3.46
CA ARG A 686 -7.87 50.02 -2.42
C ARG A 686 -8.26 48.95 -1.38
N VAL A 687 -7.27 48.22 -0.94
CA VAL A 687 -7.36 47.17 0.08
C VAL A 687 -6.43 47.55 1.23
N SER A 688 -6.90 47.40 2.45
CA SER A 688 -6.11 47.69 3.65
C SER A 688 -5.72 46.45 4.46
N PHE A 689 -4.59 46.58 5.08
CA PHE A 689 -4.11 45.62 6.09
C PHE A 689 -3.77 46.41 7.36
N ASN A 690 -4.03 45.78 8.52
CA ASN A 690 -3.59 46.40 9.78
C ASN A 690 -2.07 46.37 9.85
N SER A 691 -1.46 47.53 9.93
CA SER A 691 -0.04 47.73 10.27
C SER A 691 0.24 47.34 11.71
N ARG A 692 1.53 47.21 12.10
CA ARG A 692 1.98 47.07 13.49
C ARG A 692 1.41 48.12 14.43
N ASP A 693 1.15 49.31 13.93
CA ASP A 693 0.62 50.46 14.68
C ASP A 693 -0.90 50.57 14.66
N ASN A 694 -1.59 49.49 14.26
CA ASN A 694 -3.07 49.41 14.16
C ASN A 694 -3.72 50.41 13.21
N GLN A 695 -2.93 51.11 12.36
CA GLN A 695 -3.42 51.98 11.29
C GLN A 695 -3.53 51.22 9.98
N PRO A 696 -4.62 51.34 9.21
CA PRO A 696 -4.77 50.68 7.92
C PRO A 696 -3.82 51.26 6.89
N VAL A 697 -2.95 50.48 6.30
CA VAL A 697 -2.17 50.85 5.10
C VAL A 697 -2.96 50.46 3.88
N TRP A 698 -3.45 51.45 3.15
CA TRP A 698 -4.21 51.27 1.91
C TRP A 698 -3.29 51.04 0.74
N ARG A 699 -3.58 49.98 -0.07
CA ARG A 699 -2.85 49.61 -1.28
C ARG A 699 -3.79 49.61 -2.47
N GLU A 700 -3.37 50.19 -3.56
CA GLU A 700 -4.14 50.25 -4.80
C GLU A 700 -3.99 48.93 -5.59
N ILE A 701 -5.09 48.40 -6.10
CA ILE A 701 -5.09 47.27 -7.01
C ILE A 701 -4.68 47.76 -8.40
N VAL A 702 -3.49 47.38 -8.87
CA VAL A 702 -2.95 47.81 -10.18
C VAL A 702 -3.08 46.73 -11.26
N GLY A 703 -3.37 45.48 -10.88
CA GLY A 703 -3.51 44.39 -11.83
C GLY A 703 -4.34 43.21 -11.31
N VAL A 704 -4.89 42.47 -12.26
CA VAL A 704 -5.59 41.20 -12.04
C VAL A 704 -4.92 40.13 -12.88
N VAL A 705 -4.48 39.06 -12.24
CA VAL A 705 -3.82 37.90 -12.89
C VAL A 705 -4.70 36.68 -12.87
N LYS A 706 -4.45 35.76 -13.79
CA LYS A 706 -5.09 34.45 -13.83
C LYS A 706 -4.85 33.67 -12.54
N ASP A 707 -5.80 32.83 -12.18
CA ASP A 707 -5.72 31.98 -11.00
C ASP A 707 -4.58 30.96 -11.12
N VAL A 708 -3.80 30.79 -10.04
CA VAL A 708 -2.72 29.82 -9.90
C VAL A 708 -3.09 28.81 -8.82
N ARG A 709 -2.82 27.53 -9.05
CA ARG A 709 -2.97 26.46 -8.05
C ARG A 709 -1.79 26.50 -7.07
N HIS A 710 -2.01 27.00 -5.86
CA HIS A 710 -0.91 27.23 -4.90
C HIS A 710 -0.63 26.06 -3.99
N THR A 711 -1.66 25.35 -3.52
CA THR A 711 -1.48 24.26 -2.52
C THR A 711 -1.22 22.93 -3.21
N ALA A 712 -2.12 22.52 -4.09
CA ALA A 712 -2.04 21.31 -4.90
C ALA A 712 -2.96 21.43 -6.12
N LEU A 713 -2.76 20.62 -7.15
CA LEU A 713 -3.57 20.64 -8.36
C LEU A 713 -5.05 20.34 -8.11
N ASP A 714 -5.35 19.53 -7.11
CA ASP A 714 -6.70 19.10 -6.75
C ASP A 714 -7.46 20.08 -5.86
N THR A 715 -6.80 21.17 -5.43
CA THR A 715 -7.41 22.21 -4.62
C THR A 715 -7.88 23.37 -5.51
N GLU A 716 -9.09 23.85 -5.28
CA GLU A 716 -9.57 25.04 -5.96
C GLU A 716 -8.71 26.27 -5.63
N SER A 717 -8.57 27.17 -6.59
CA SER A 717 -7.89 28.44 -6.37
C SER A 717 -8.68 29.28 -5.38
N LYS A 718 -7.97 29.90 -4.43
CA LYS A 718 -8.53 30.79 -3.41
C LYS A 718 -8.16 32.24 -3.72
N PRO A 719 -8.81 33.22 -3.08
CA PRO A 719 -8.38 34.62 -3.19
C PRO A 719 -6.91 34.77 -2.85
N GLN A 720 -6.14 35.44 -3.73
CA GLN A 720 -4.71 35.70 -3.61
C GLN A 720 -4.40 37.15 -3.79
N MET A 721 -3.40 37.62 -3.05
CA MET A 721 -2.86 38.98 -3.14
C MET A 721 -1.35 38.89 -3.35
N TYR A 722 -0.88 39.62 -4.37
CA TYR A 722 0.54 39.69 -4.69
C TYR A 722 1.07 41.05 -4.28
N PHE A 723 2.22 41.05 -3.57
CA PHE A 723 2.89 42.29 -3.10
C PHE A 723 4.25 42.38 -3.73
N PRO A 724 4.67 43.56 -4.18
CA PRO A 724 6.05 43.75 -4.60
C PRO A 724 6.96 43.63 -3.38
N PHE A 725 7.95 42.75 -3.45
CA PHE A 725 8.87 42.49 -2.31
C PHE A 725 9.67 43.75 -1.92
N THR A 726 9.81 44.68 -2.82
CA THR A 726 10.42 46.00 -2.60
C THR A 726 9.65 46.87 -1.62
N GLN A 727 8.32 46.77 -1.58
CA GLN A 727 7.45 47.48 -0.61
C GLN A 727 7.16 46.64 0.64
N PHE A 728 7.41 45.34 0.58
CA PHE A 728 7.15 44.42 1.68
C PHE A 728 8.34 43.43 1.80
N PRO A 729 9.46 43.86 2.40
CA PRO A 729 10.69 43.11 2.46
C PRO A 729 10.50 41.76 3.12
N SER A 730 11.14 40.70 2.57
CA SER A 730 11.14 39.36 3.10
C SER A 730 12.56 38.82 3.20
N SER A 731 12.88 38.21 4.34
CA SER A 731 14.17 37.52 4.52
C SER A 731 14.20 36.14 3.88
N PHE A 732 13.07 35.66 3.37
CA PHE A 732 12.96 34.34 2.70
C PHE A 732 12.22 34.51 1.37
N MET A 733 12.90 34.13 0.28
CA MET A 733 12.33 34.08 -1.05
C MET A 733 12.79 32.81 -1.76
N THR A 734 11.92 32.23 -2.54
CA THR A 734 12.27 31.18 -3.50
C THR A 734 12.57 31.84 -4.84
N LEU A 735 13.79 31.67 -5.31
CA LEU A 735 14.20 32.05 -6.66
C LEU A 735 13.52 31.11 -7.66
N VAL A 736 12.95 31.66 -8.72
CA VAL A 736 12.43 30.95 -9.89
C VAL A 736 13.22 31.41 -11.11
N ALA A 737 13.81 30.48 -11.85
CA ALA A 737 14.69 30.78 -12.99
C ALA A 737 14.30 29.91 -14.19
N ARG A 738 13.85 30.54 -15.28
CA ARG A 738 13.51 29.86 -16.52
C ARG A 738 14.72 29.76 -17.42
N THR A 739 14.96 28.58 -17.96
CA THR A 739 16.15 28.26 -18.75
C THR A 739 15.79 27.82 -20.17
N ASP A 740 16.77 27.89 -21.09
CA ASP A 740 16.64 27.36 -22.44
C ASP A 740 16.81 25.82 -22.52
N GLY A 741 17.54 25.24 -21.54
CA GLY A 741 17.85 23.82 -21.46
C GLY A 741 17.55 23.24 -20.10
N ASP A 742 18.33 22.21 -19.68
CA ASP A 742 18.17 21.55 -18.38
C ASP A 742 18.32 22.57 -17.23
N PRO A 743 17.29 22.80 -16.42
CA PRO A 743 17.34 23.75 -15.32
C PRO A 743 18.46 23.42 -14.29
N LEU A 744 18.72 22.15 -14.05
CA LEU A 744 19.70 21.72 -13.05
C LEU A 744 21.15 22.08 -13.45
N SER A 745 21.43 22.29 -14.72
CA SER A 745 22.74 22.74 -15.20
C SER A 745 23.16 24.13 -14.69
N LEU A 746 22.18 24.99 -14.33
CA LEU A 746 22.44 26.34 -13.81
C LEU A 746 22.67 26.39 -12.30
N VAL A 747 22.50 25.29 -11.57
CA VAL A 747 22.62 25.27 -10.10
C VAL A 747 23.95 25.82 -9.60
N ALA A 748 25.05 25.38 -10.20
CA ALA A 748 26.40 25.82 -9.79
C ALA A 748 26.61 27.31 -10.10
N ALA A 749 26.15 27.80 -11.25
CA ALA A 749 26.26 29.20 -11.62
C ALA A 749 25.44 30.11 -10.69
N VAL A 750 24.19 29.73 -10.39
CA VAL A 750 23.33 30.50 -9.46
C VAL A 750 23.94 30.50 -8.06
N ARG A 751 24.44 29.36 -7.56
CA ARG A 751 25.10 29.28 -6.25
C ARG A 751 26.34 30.18 -6.21
N GLY A 752 27.14 30.19 -7.28
CA GLY A 752 28.29 31.11 -7.40
C GLY A 752 27.86 32.57 -7.27
N GLN A 753 26.80 33.00 -7.95
CA GLN A 753 26.31 34.38 -7.86
C GLN A 753 25.81 34.72 -6.45
N VAL A 754 25.17 33.82 -5.74
CA VAL A 754 24.78 34.02 -4.34
C VAL A 754 26.02 34.18 -3.44
N GLN A 755 27.02 33.32 -3.61
CA GLN A 755 28.26 33.36 -2.83
C GLN A 755 29.15 34.60 -3.11
N GLU A 756 29.10 35.14 -4.30
CA GLU A 756 29.78 36.41 -4.63
C GLU A 756 29.15 37.62 -3.91
N ILE A 757 27.84 37.56 -3.60
CA ILE A 757 27.19 38.61 -2.81
C ILE A 757 27.42 38.36 -1.31
N ASP A 758 27.27 37.12 -0.86
CA ASP A 758 27.46 36.70 0.53
C ASP A 758 27.94 35.26 0.61
N ARG A 759 29.22 35.07 1.04
CA ARG A 759 29.86 33.74 1.17
C ARG A 759 29.19 32.84 2.19
N ASP A 760 28.55 33.41 3.20
CA ASP A 760 27.88 32.67 4.28
C ASP A 760 26.44 32.31 3.93
N GLN A 761 25.92 32.75 2.75
CA GLN A 761 24.55 32.58 2.35
C GLN A 761 24.34 31.23 1.62
N PRO A 762 23.72 30.22 2.25
CA PRO A 762 23.44 28.97 1.60
C PRO A 762 22.21 29.05 0.68
N VAL A 763 22.19 28.18 -0.32
CA VAL A 763 21.05 27.90 -1.20
C VAL A 763 20.52 26.50 -0.87
N SER A 764 19.21 26.36 -0.75
CA SER A 764 18.58 25.10 -0.34
C SER A 764 17.37 24.76 -1.20
N ASN A 765 16.76 23.58 -1.01
CA ASN A 765 15.54 23.13 -1.68
C ASN A 765 15.58 23.30 -3.20
N ILE A 766 16.64 22.78 -3.81
CA ILE A 766 16.88 22.90 -5.25
C ILE A 766 16.01 21.86 -5.96
N HIS A 767 15.04 22.33 -6.75
CA HIS A 767 14.11 21.47 -7.49
C HIS A 767 13.73 22.11 -8.82
N THR A 768 13.26 21.31 -9.75
CA THR A 768 12.54 21.84 -10.90
C THR A 768 11.06 22.06 -10.55
N MET A 769 10.39 22.98 -11.22
CA MET A 769 8.96 23.20 -11.01
C MET A 769 8.14 21.96 -11.44
N GLU A 770 8.63 21.20 -12.40
CA GLU A 770 8.04 19.92 -12.83
C GLU A 770 8.13 18.85 -11.73
N GLU A 771 9.26 18.77 -10.99
CA GLU A 771 9.38 17.90 -9.82
C GLU A 771 8.39 18.29 -8.72
N LEU A 772 8.21 19.57 -8.45
CA LEU A 772 7.23 20.03 -7.46
C LEU A 772 5.80 19.67 -7.87
N LEU A 773 5.48 19.82 -9.16
CA LEU A 773 4.21 19.38 -9.72
C LEU A 773 4.03 17.86 -9.55
N ALA A 774 5.03 17.06 -9.91
CA ALA A 774 5.01 15.61 -9.77
C ALA A 774 4.84 15.17 -8.31
N ARG A 775 5.50 15.86 -7.37
CA ARG A 775 5.37 15.62 -5.92
C ARG A 775 3.96 15.92 -5.41
N SER A 776 3.29 16.95 -5.94
CA SER A 776 1.93 17.31 -5.53
C SER A 776 0.89 16.22 -5.84
N VAL A 777 1.16 15.34 -6.82
CA VAL A 777 0.28 14.25 -7.25
C VAL A 777 0.82 12.85 -6.90
N SER A 778 1.99 12.77 -6.23
CA SER A 778 2.73 11.53 -6.00
C SER A 778 1.92 10.46 -5.28
N GLN A 779 1.15 10.82 -4.25
CA GLN A 779 0.31 9.87 -3.49
C GLN A 779 -0.81 9.29 -4.35
N ARG A 780 -1.45 10.09 -5.22
CA ARG A 780 -2.49 9.61 -6.13
C ARG A 780 -1.90 8.70 -7.21
N ARG A 781 -0.74 9.07 -7.76
CA ARG A 781 0.02 8.25 -8.71
C ARG A 781 0.40 6.91 -8.11
N PHE A 782 0.88 6.88 -6.87
CA PHE A 782 1.21 5.66 -6.14
C PHE A 782 0.00 4.73 -5.99
N ASN A 783 -1.13 5.23 -5.49
CA ASN A 783 -2.35 4.46 -5.35
C ASN A 783 -2.86 3.93 -6.69
N LEU A 784 -2.81 4.75 -7.76
CA LEU A 784 -3.19 4.36 -9.11
C LEU A 784 -2.31 3.23 -9.64
N LEU A 785 -0.98 3.36 -9.54
CA LEU A 785 -0.04 2.35 -10.05
C LEU A 785 -0.25 0.99 -9.38
N LEU A 786 -0.42 0.98 -8.05
CA LEU A 786 -0.67 -0.27 -7.32
C LEU A 786 -2.02 -0.88 -7.67
N LEU A 787 -3.08 -0.06 -7.71
CA LEU A 787 -4.41 -0.57 -8.04
C LEU A 787 -4.48 -1.08 -9.49
N ALA A 788 -3.83 -0.39 -10.43
CA ALA A 788 -3.72 -0.83 -11.83
C ALA A 788 -2.92 -2.14 -11.97
N PHE A 789 -1.82 -2.28 -11.22
CA PHE A 789 -1.05 -3.52 -11.17
C PHE A 789 -1.92 -4.68 -10.65
N PHE A 790 -2.62 -4.50 -9.52
CA PHE A 790 -3.49 -5.54 -8.96
C PHE A 790 -4.67 -5.86 -9.87
N ALA A 791 -5.25 -4.87 -10.53
CA ALA A 791 -6.31 -5.09 -11.53
C ALA A 791 -5.81 -5.87 -12.74
N GLY A 792 -4.58 -5.61 -13.22
CA GLY A 792 -3.93 -6.38 -14.27
C GLY A 792 -3.68 -7.84 -13.87
N VAL A 793 -3.17 -8.06 -12.66
CA VAL A 793 -2.99 -9.42 -12.09
C VAL A 793 -4.33 -10.13 -11.97
N ALA A 794 -5.37 -9.46 -11.46
CA ALA A 794 -6.70 -10.02 -11.33
C ALA A 794 -7.30 -10.41 -12.71
N LEU A 795 -7.12 -9.57 -13.73
CA LEU A 795 -7.55 -9.87 -15.11
C LEU A 795 -6.85 -11.10 -15.67
N LEU A 796 -5.52 -11.19 -15.47
CA LEU A 796 -4.73 -12.35 -15.88
C LEU A 796 -5.20 -13.63 -15.18
N LEU A 797 -5.37 -13.56 -13.85
CA LEU A 797 -5.83 -14.70 -13.06
C LEU A 797 -7.25 -15.14 -13.46
N ALA A 798 -8.17 -14.20 -13.69
CA ALA A 798 -9.51 -14.51 -14.17
C ALA A 798 -9.48 -15.16 -15.56
N ALA A 799 -8.62 -14.70 -16.47
CA ALA A 799 -8.44 -15.33 -17.78
C ALA A 799 -7.93 -16.77 -17.67
N VAL A 800 -6.93 -17.01 -16.79
CA VAL A 800 -6.39 -18.36 -16.52
C VAL A 800 -7.45 -19.27 -15.88
N GLY A 801 -8.24 -18.75 -14.94
CA GLY A 801 -9.32 -19.51 -14.30
C GLY A 801 -10.41 -19.92 -15.28
N ILE A 802 -10.90 -18.98 -16.09
CA ILE A 802 -11.89 -19.26 -17.14
C ILE A 802 -11.33 -20.29 -18.14
N TYR A 803 -10.07 -20.10 -18.60
CA TYR A 803 -9.40 -21.02 -19.49
C TYR A 803 -9.31 -22.44 -18.91
N GLY A 804 -8.90 -22.57 -17.65
CA GLY A 804 -8.77 -23.84 -16.94
C GLY A 804 -10.10 -24.59 -16.83
N VAL A 805 -11.18 -23.90 -16.45
CA VAL A 805 -12.52 -24.49 -16.32
C VAL A 805 -13.09 -24.88 -17.67
N MET A 806 -12.86 -24.07 -18.71
CA MET A 806 -13.31 -24.37 -20.08
C MET A 806 -12.54 -25.54 -20.68
N SER A 807 -11.22 -25.61 -20.51
CA SER A 807 -10.40 -26.74 -20.98
C SER A 807 -10.87 -28.04 -20.38
N TYR A 808 -11.10 -28.05 -19.06
CA TYR A 808 -11.64 -29.24 -18.39
C TYR A 808 -13.06 -29.62 -18.85
N SER A 809 -13.94 -28.64 -19.05
CA SER A 809 -15.30 -28.89 -19.56
C SER A 809 -15.30 -29.49 -20.96
N VAL A 810 -14.33 -29.09 -21.78
CA VAL A 810 -14.09 -29.64 -23.12
C VAL A 810 -13.62 -31.09 -23.03
N GLU A 811 -12.64 -31.40 -22.18
CA GLU A 811 -12.14 -32.77 -21.99
C GLU A 811 -13.24 -33.73 -21.53
N GLN A 812 -14.06 -33.31 -20.55
CA GLN A 812 -15.20 -34.13 -20.08
C GLN A 812 -16.24 -34.42 -21.16
N ARG A 813 -16.41 -33.51 -22.12
CA ARG A 813 -17.40 -33.63 -23.20
C ARG A 813 -16.78 -34.08 -24.53
N ALA A 814 -15.48 -34.48 -24.52
CA ALA A 814 -14.77 -34.85 -25.74
C ALA A 814 -15.49 -35.98 -26.50
N HIS A 815 -15.99 -37.01 -25.81
CA HIS A 815 -16.78 -38.07 -26.40
C HIS A 815 -18.13 -37.59 -26.96
N GLU A 816 -18.89 -36.77 -26.21
CA GLU A 816 -20.15 -36.17 -26.67
C GLU A 816 -19.94 -35.31 -27.93
N ILE A 817 -18.84 -34.50 -27.92
CA ILE A 817 -18.44 -33.67 -29.07
C ILE A 817 -18.04 -34.55 -30.25
N GLY A 818 -17.29 -35.63 -30.03
CA GLY A 818 -16.89 -36.62 -31.02
C GLY A 818 -18.09 -37.28 -31.70
N VAL A 819 -19.08 -37.76 -30.92
CA VAL A 819 -20.34 -38.36 -31.42
C VAL A 819 -21.13 -37.34 -32.26
N ARG A 820 -21.31 -36.11 -31.78
CA ARG A 820 -22.02 -35.04 -32.50
C ARG A 820 -21.32 -34.71 -33.85
N MET A 821 -19.98 -34.61 -33.83
CA MET A 821 -19.21 -34.36 -35.03
C MET A 821 -19.31 -35.53 -36.03
N ALA A 822 -19.29 -36.78 -35.56
CA ALA A 822 -19.51 -37.97 -36.36
C ALA A 822 -20.93 -38.02 -36.97
N LEU A 823 -21.92 -37.48 -36.27
CA LEU A 823 -23.32 -37.34 -36.73
C LEU A 823 -23.54 -36.11 -37.62
N GLY A 824 -22.50 -35.34 -38.01
CA GLY A 824 -22.58 -34.24 -38.96
C GLY A 824 -22.78 -32.84 -38.34
N ALA A 825 -22.58 -32.63 -37.04
CA ALA A 825 -22.62 -31.31 -36.44
C ALA A 825 -21.47 -30.44 -36.99
N ARG A 826 -21.79 -29.19 -37.33
CA ARG A 826 -20.79 -28.22 -37.83
C ARG A 826 -19.91 -27.72 -36.66
N THR A 827 -18.64 -27.40 -36.96
CA THR A 827 -17.71 -26.80 -35.96
C THR A 827 -18.28 -25.55 -35.29
N ALA A 828 -19.11 -24.77 -36.01
CA ALA A 828 -19.78 -23.58 -35.48
C ALA A 828 -20.82 -23.91 -34.39
N ASP A 829 -21.52 -25.05 -34.52
CA ASP A 829 -22.54 -25.45 -33.54
C ASP A 829 -21.92 -25.89 -32.21
N VAL A 830 -20.79 -26.63 -32.29
CA VAL A 830 -20.01 -27.02 -31.12
C VAL A 830 -19.39 -25.80 -30.42
N LEU A 831 -18.81 -24.87 -31.22
CA LEU A 831 -18.27 -23.60 -30.68
C LEU A 831 -19.37 -22.78 -29.98
N ARG A 832 -20.56 -22.66 -30.62
CA ARG A 832 -21.69 -21.89 -30.00
C ARG A 832 -22.17 -22.52 -28.71
N LEU A 833 -22.20 -23.84 -28.59
CA LEU A 833 -22.58 -24.54 -27.36
C LEU A 833 -21.58 -24.30 -26.23
N LEU A 834 -20.28 -24.45 -26.50
CA LEU A 834 -19.20 -24.29 -25.52
C LEU A 834 -19.09 -22.84 -25.09
N LEU A 835 -19.03 -21.90 -26.03
CA LEU A 835 -18.93 -20.47 -25.74
C LEU A 835 -20.20 -19.98 -24.99
N GLY A 836 -21.39 -20.46 -25.36
CA GLY A 836 -22.65 -20.09 -24.70
C GLY A 836 -22.66 -20.45 -23.21
N HIS A 837 -22.11 -21.61 -22.83
CA HIS A 837 -22.02 -22.01 -21.43
C HIS A 837 -21.03 -21.12 -20.64
N GLY A 838 -19.82 -20.92 -21.17
CA GLY A 838 -18.83 -20.05 -20.55
C GLY A 838 -19.31 -18.60 -20.40
N MET A 839 -19.91 -18.06 -21.47
CA MET A 839 -20.40 -16.67 -21.47
C MET A 839 -21.59 -16.44 -20.53
N LYS A 840 -22.42 -17.45 -20.25
CA LYS A 840 -23.46 -17.35 -19.19
C LYS A 840 -22.85 -17.14 -17.82
N LEU A 841 -21.79 -17.86 -17.45
CA LEU A 841 -21.07 -17.68 -16.18
C LEU A 841 -20.42 -16.29 -16.12
N VAL A 842 -19.79 -15.86 -17.20
CA VAL A 842 -19.18 -14.53 -17.32
C VAL A 842 -20.25 -13.44 -17.17
N ALA A 843 -21.38 -13.53 -17.85
CA ALA A 843 -22.47 -12.56 -17.74
C ALA A 843 -23.03 -12.46 -16.31
N THR A 844 -23.20 -13.60 -15.63
CA THR A 844 -23.60 -13.62 -14.22
C THR A 844 -22.54 -12.96 -13.33
N GLY A 845 -21.26 -13.26 -13.53
CA GLY A 845 -20.16 -12.64 -12.79
C GLY A 845 -20.05 -11.14 -13.05
N VAL A 846 -20.26 -10.71 -14.29
CA VAL A 846 -20.31 -9.28 -14.66
C VAL A 846 -21.48 -8.58 -13.96
N ALA A 847 -22.68 -9.16 -13.93
CA ALA A 847 -23.83 -8.56 -13.27
C ALA A 847 -23.59 -8.39 -11.75
N ILE A 848 -23.07 -9.42 -11.08
CA ILE A 848 -22.72 -9.36 -9.65
C ILE A 848 -21.56 -8.38 -9.42
N GLY A 849 -20.56 -8.40 -10.27
CA GLY A 849 -19.42 -7.51 -10.20
C GLY A 849 -19.78 -6.03 -10.39
N LEU A 850 -20.72 -5.71 -11.30
CA LEU A 850 -21.25 -4.35 -11.47
C LEU A 850 -22.00 -3.88 -10.22
N ALA A 851 -22.86 -4.73 -9.65
CA ALA A 851 -23.55 -4.40 -8.40
C ALA A 851 -22.55 -4.18 -7.24
N GLY A 852 -21.55 -5.06 -7.11
CA GLY A 852 -20.47 -4.93 -6.14
C GLY A 852 -19.63 -3.68 -6.37
N ALA A 853 -19.29 -3.34 -7.60
CA ALA A 853 -18.54 -2.13 -7.94
C ALA A 853 -19.31 -0.87 -7.56
N ILE A 854 -20.63 -0.78 -7.86
CA ILE A 854 -21.48 0.36 -7.47
C ILE A 854 -21.50 0.55 -5.95
N ALA A 855 -21.54 -0.54 -5.18
CA ALA A 855 -21.52 -0.48 -3.72
C ALA A 855 -20.15 -0.04 -3.18
N LEU A 856 -19.06 -0.65 -3.68
CA LEU A 856 -17.71 -0.45 -3.14
C LEU A 856 -17.03 0.83 -3.64
N THR A 857 -17.38 1.33 -4.83
CA THR A 857 -16.81 2.58 -5.34
C THR A 857 -17.19 3.81 -4.51
N ARG A 858 -18.24 3.72 -3.68
CA ARG A 858 -18.55 4.77 -2.68
C ARG A 858 -17.45 4.92 -1.63
N LEU A 859 -16.72 3.83 -1.30
CA LEU A 859 -15.62 3.87 -0.34
C LEU A 859 -14.39 4.61 -0.88
N ILE A 860 -14.20 4.61 -2.20
CA ILE A 860 -13.08 5.30 -2.86
C ILE A 860 -13.46 6.70 -3.38
N SER A 861 -14.70 7.16 -3.14
CA SER A 861 -15.17 8.47 -3.62
C SER A 861 -14.29 9.64 -3.17
N THR A 862 -13.74 9.57 -1.96
CA THR A 862 -12.80 10.58 -1.41
C THR A 862 -11.43 10.59 -2.09
N LEU A 863 -11.08 9.52 -2.82
CA LEU A 863 -9.84 9.40 -3.57
C LEU A 863 -9.97 9.89 -5.02
N LEU A 864 -11.23 10.07 -5.50
CA LEU A 864 -11.51 10.49 -6.86
C LEU A 864 -11.51 12.03 -6.95
N PHE A 865 -10.98 12.53 -8.05
CA PHE A 865 -11.00 13.94 -8.41
C PHE A 865 -11.85 14.14 -9.67
N ASP A 866 -12.88 14.97 -9.58
CA ASP A 866 -13.77 15.34 -10.68
C ASP A 866 -14.32 14.16 -11.53
N VAL A 867 -14.46 12.99 -10.90
CA VAL A 867 -15.06 11.79 -11.50
C VAL A 867 -16.11 11.24 -10.56
N ARG A 868 -17.30 10.99 -11.10
CA ARG A 868 -18.36 10.34 -10.33
C ARG A 868 -17.99 8.87 -10.06
N SER A 869 -18.27 8.39 -8.86
CA SER A 869 -18.03 6.98 -8.48
C SER A 869 -18.76 5.96 -9.36
N THR A 870 -19.78 6.39 -10.11
CA THR A 870 -20.58 5.58 -11.05
C THR A 870 -20.41 6.05 -12.49
N ASP A 871 -19.18 6.42 -12.90
CA ASP A 871 -18.90 6.89 -14.23
C ASP A 871 -19.22 5.87 -15.34
N PRO A 872 -20.20 6.13 -16.25
CA PRO A 872 -20.70 5.13 -17.18
C PRO A 872 -19.65 4.65 -18.19
N LEU A 873 -18.75 5.55 -18.63
CA LEU A 873 -17.71 5.21 -19.62
C LEU A 873 -16.67 4.24 -19.04
N THR A 874 -16.28 4.44 -17.78
CA THR A 874 -15.37 3.52 -17.10
C THR A 874 -16.03 2.15 -16.90
N PHE A 875 -17.27 2.10 -16.43
CA PHE A 875 -18.00 0.85 -16.25
C PHE A 875 -18.20 0.09 -17.56
N ALA A 876 -18.59 0.77 -18.64
CA ALA A 876 -18.76 0.16 -19.96
C ALA A 876 -17.43 -0.35 -20.54
N GLY A 877 -16.37 0.48 -20.50
CA GLY A 877 -15.06 0.12 -21.05
C GLY A 877 -14.41 -1.07 -20.34
N VAL A 878 -14.49 -1.09 -18.98
CA VAL A 878 -13.97 -2.19 -18.17
C VAL A 878 -14.77 -3.48 -18.40
N THR A 879 -16.10 -3.38 -18.47
CA THR A 879 -16.97 -4.52 -18.75
C THR A 879 -16.68 -5.12 -20.13
N LEU A 880 -16.46 -4.27 -21.13
CA LEU A 880 -16.08 -4.71 -22.47
C LEU A 880 -14.72 -5.42 -22.46
N LEU A 881 -13.71 -4.81 -21.80
CA LEU A 881 -12.36 -5.39 -21.68
C LEU A 881 -12.40 -6.79 -21.06
N LEU A 882 -13.08 -6.93 -19.92
CA LEU A 882 -13.20 -8.22 -19.23
C LEU A 882 -13.97 -9.25 -20.06
N THR A 883 -15.07 -8.83 -20.72
CA THR A 883 -15.88 -9.71 -21.58
C THR A 883 -15.06 -10.20 -22.78
N LEU A 884 -14.28 -9.35 -23.43
CA LEU A 884 -13.38 -9.73 -24.52
C LEU A 884 -12.29 -10.69 -24.05
N THR A 885 -11.68 -10.44 -22.92
CA THR A 885 -10.67 -11.33 -22.32
C THR A 885 -11.27 -12.70 -22.00
N ALA A 886 -12.47 -12.74 -21.41
CA ALA A 886 -13.19 -13.97 -21.11
C ALA A 886 -13.57 -14.73 -22.40
N LEU A 887 -14.02 -14.03 -23.43
CA LEU A 887 -14.32 -14.62 -24.73
C LEU A 887 -13.09 -15.30 -25.35
N LEU A 888 -11.93 -14.63 -25.31
CA LEU A 888 -10.65 -15.20 -25.76
C LEU A 888 -10.25 -16.43 -24.94
N ALA A 889 -10.39 -16.37 -23.61
CA ALA A 889 -10.11 -17.48 -22.72
C ALA A 889 -11.02 -18.70 -22.97
N CYS A 890 -12.28 -18.48 -23.34
CA CYS A 890 -13.21 -19.54 -23.72
C CYS A 890 -12.96 -20.07 -25.15
N TRP A 891 -12.58 -19.19 -26.09
CA TRP A 891 -12.46 -19.54 -27.49
C TRP A 891 -11.26 -20.47 -27.79
N ILE A 892 -10.11 -20.28 -27.10
CA ILE A 892 -8.90 -21.07 -27.32
C ILE A 892 -9.15 -22.57 -27.07
N PRO A 893 -9.71 -23.01 -25.89
CA PRO A 893 -10.00 -24.42 -25.65
C PRO A 893 -11.10 -24.94 -26.57
N ALA A 894 -12.14 -24.16 -26.84
CA ALA A 894 -13.23 -24.56 -27.72
C ALA A 894 -12.78 -24.82 -29.14
N ARG A 895 -11.85 -23.98 -29.67
CA ARG A 895 -11.22 -24.21 -31.00
C ARG A 895 -10.32 -25.44 -31.00
N ARG A 896 -9.61 -25.77 -29.92
CA ARG A 896 -8.83 -27.01 -29.83
C ARG A 896 -9.73 -28.23 -29.89
N ALA A 897 -10.88 -28.21 -29.23
CA ALA A 897 -11.85 -29.29 -29.22
C ALA A 897 -12.41 -29.63 -30.62
N THR A 898 -12.62 -28.63 -31.49
CA THR A 898 -13.14 -28.82 -32.84
C THR A 898 -12.11 -29.36 -33.84
N LYS A 899 -10.83 -29.46 -33.42
CA LYS A 899 -9.73 -30.05 -34.25
C LYS A 899 -9.39 -31.49 -33.87
N VAL A 900 -10.05 -32.08 -32.86
CA VAL A 900 -9.84 -33.47 -32.48
C VAL A 900 -10.51 -34.39 -33.51
N ASP A 901 -9.74 -35.38 -33.99
CA ASP A 901 -10.24 -36.39 -34.93
C ASP A 901 -11.36 -37.20 -34.30
N PRO A 902 -12.57 -37.27 -34.88
CA PRO A 902 -13.70 -38.02 -34.34
C PRO A 902 -13.39 -39.51 -34.12
N LEU A 903 -12.52 -40.11 -34.94
CA LEU A 903 -12.11 -41.52 -34.83
C LEU A 903 -11.25 -41.80 -33.61
N ILE A 904 -10.42 -40.83 -33.19
CA ILE A 904 -9.62 -40.94 -32.00
C ILE A 904 -10.48 -40.74 -30.74
N ALA A 905 -11.47 -39.84 -30.81
CA ALA A 905 -12.39 -39.57 -29.68
C ALA A 905 -13.34 -40.74 -29.38
N LEU A 906 -13.62 -41.61 -30.39
CA LEU A 906 -14.44 -42.82 -30.26
C LEU A 906 -13.63 -44.06 -29.84
N ARG A 907 -12.30 -44.08 -30.02
CA ARG A 907 -11.38 -45.16 -29.61
C ARG A 907 -10.79 -45.03 -28.22
N SER A 908 -10.93 -43.90 -27.55
CA SER A 908 -10.41 -43.70 -26.20
C SER A 908 -11.44 -44.19 -25.14
N GLU A 909 -11.58 -45.52 -25.02
CA GLU A 909 -12.13 -46.20 -23.84
C GLU A 909 -11.06 -46.42 -22.78
#